data_6b068adcef6cf226ba58af4435736e50
#
_entry.id   6b068adcef6cf226ba58af4435736e50
#
_cell.length_a   1.000
_cell.length_b   1.000
_cell.length_c   1.000
_cell.angle_alpha   90.00
_cell.angle_beta   90.00
_cell.angle_gamma   90.00
#
_symmetry.space_group_name_H-M   'P 1'
#
loop_
_entity.id
_entity.type
_entity.pdbx_description
1 polymer ?
#
loop_
_entity_poly.entity_id
_entity_poly.type
_entity_poly.pdbx_seq_one_letter_code
_entity_poly.pdbx_strand_id
1 'polypeptide(L)'
;MDFGMFFSVCFPLLLISVFSLLLSTAVNIGFGRAIPLTVLSVIVFLYPFYAADSLRTGRILLAIVLCVLCIALTVCCILKSELSDRLKKHVASTSFLIYCALVCLLLLLSANKFVCLWDSLRLWGAYPKALWTYETRQLGADAIVYPIMQSYVPGMPLLCYFMESFSRSFHEGFLYFTYGYFDVILILPVIEIVTEKTRKAAEKGYLFFAKALFFSIVGAIVIPWLIYKNYGPYVTLYIDPPLGILAGYYFAVCFEGFDSGKVPFVSALLSGICLVLLKDSGMLFAVAGVLGAAICSDKVSLKKTMLGSAGVLTAVLVVWYSWRHLLNVYSVSNHLSHEITHPGWSEILRFVVNVFQLDAVELDLVAARICISFPVVLLILLGLKLMLAYFSSYRFKRELLESTVMLMTAIAFLVGYYFVFQSSINEENDFPSYSRYLGSVILCLMYVLEYDLAVRHSGLIGRHKKGLRGWIQTSHKKKRFIKATKYGLVALTVLLSVGSLLYIFRGKEKITAPDFVQASDIADSLLHSVETGDKLTDVYLCIPGDCKRNERLHHRTYFELIDEHIRIKNFYLTTDITSSGSGYSSGQFIDILIADHCDYVMFSGISEDIYHEFSDILGDVSVGESNVIYRVNAKSRSIDRFNKQ
;
A
#
# COMPACT_ATOMS: atom_id res chain seq x y z
N MET A 1 -25.66 0.83 8.50
CA MET A 1 -24.84 2.06 8.65
C MET A 1 -25.80 3.23 8.81
N ASP A 2 -25.78 3.89 9.95
CA ASP A 2 -26.61 5.09 10.18
C ASP A 2 -26.15 6.25 9.28
N PHE A 3 -27.08 7.14 8.88
CA PHE A 3 -26.78 8.27 7.98
C PHE A 3 -25.69 9.20 8.54
N GLY A 4 -25.72 9.45 9.86
CA GLY A 4 -24.68 10.23 10.54
C GLY A 4 -23.29 9.58 10.49
N MET A 5 -23.23 8.27 10.58
CA MET A 5 -22.02 7.46 10.48
C MET A 5 -21.46 7.47 9.05
N PHE A 6 -22.32 7.31 8.03
CA PHE A 6 -21.90 7.42 6.63
C PHE A 6 -21.31 8.80 6.31
N PHE A 7 -21.95 9.87 6.82
CA PHE A 7 -21.49 11.24 6.58
C PHE A 7 -20.12 11.49 7.23
N SER A 8 -19.89 11.01 8.45
CA SER A 8 -18.61 11.20 9.16
C SER A 8 -17.45 10.49 8.47
N VAL A 9 -17.66 9.29 7.94
CA VAL A 9 -16.67 8.52 7.15
C VAL A 9 -16.38 9.20 5.80
N CYS A 10 -17.40 9.75 5.15
CA CYS A 10 -17.24 10.42 3.86
C CYS A 10 -16.69 11.84 3.96
N PHE A 11 -16.72 12.47 5.14
CA PHE A 11 -16.29 13.86 5.31
C PHE A 11 -14.87 14.16 4.85
N PRO A 12 -13.81 13.43 5.27
CA PRO A 12 -12.45 13.70 4.82
C PRO A 12 -12.30 13.46 3.31
N LEU A 13 -12.99 12.47 2.76
CA LEU A 13 -13.00 12.19 1.33
C LEU A 13 -13.61 13.37 0.54
N LEU A 14 -14.74 13.88 0.99
CA LEU A 14 -15.38 15.06 0.39
C LEU A 14 -14.47 16.28 0.50
N LEU A 15 -13.89 16.52 1.66
CA LEU A 15 -12.99 17.65 1.90
C LEU A 15 -11.78 17.61 0.95
N ILE A 16 -11.11 16.47 0.82
CA ILE A 16 -10.00 16.26 -0.13
C ILE A 16 -10.48 16.50 -1.57
N SER A 17 -11.63 15.94 -1.95
CA SER A 17 -12.17 16.04 -3.33
C SER A 17 -12.52 17.47 -3.70
N VAL A 18 -13.23 18.19 -2.82
CA VAL A 18 -13.63 19.59 -3.02
C VAL A 18 -12.40 20.49 -3.07
N PHE A 19 -11.45 20.31 -2.13
CA PHE A 19 -10.21 21.08 -2.15
C PHE A 19 -9.42 20.85 -3.44
N SER A 20 -9.28 19.60 -3.88
CA SER A 20 -8.57 19.27 -5.13
C SER A 20 -9.24 19.89 -6.35
N LEU A 21 -10.57 19.94 -6.39
CA LEU A 21 -11.33 20.58 -7.46
C LEU A 21 -11.12 22.09 -7.48
N LEU A 22 -11.14 22.73 -6.32
CA LEU A 22 -10.88 24.16 -6.19
C LEU A 22 -9.42 24.51 -6.48
N LEU A 23 -8.47 23.68 -6.02
CA LEU A 23 -7.05 23.82 -6.35
C LEU A 23 -6.82 23.71 -7.85
N SER A 24 -7.43 22.73 -8.52
CA SER A 24 -7.33 22.57 -9.97
C SER A 24 -7.80 23.80 -10.71
N THR A 25 -8.87 24.42 -10.21
CA THR A 25 -9.44 25.68 -10.76
C THR A 25 -8.52 26.86 -10.55
N ALA A 26 -7.97 27.03 -9.35
CA ALA A 26 -7.12 28.17 -8.98
C ALA A 26 -5.77 28.14 -9.70
N VAL A 27 -5.13 26.95 -9.77
CA VAL A 27 -3.81 26.77 -10.41
C VAL A 27 -3.92 26.52 -11.92
N ASN A 28 -5.13 26.33 -12.43
CA ASN A 28 -5.41 25.99 -13.84
C ASN A 28 -4.70 24.70 -14.30
N ILE A 29 -4.73 23.68 -13.46
CA ILE A 29 -4.29 22.32 -13.77
C ILE A 29 -5.50 21.41 -13.83
N GLY A 30 -5.38 20.27 -14.49
CA GLY A 30 -6.49 19.31 -14.49
C GLY A 30 -6.73 18.68 -13.12
N PHE A 31 -7.97 18.25 -12.87
CA PHE A 31 -8.37 17.63 -11.62
C PHE A 31 -7.56 16.35 -11.31
N GLY A 32 -7.31 15.53 -12.34
CA GLY A 32 -6.51 14.30 -12.17
C GLY A 32 -5.08 14.55 -11.73
N ARG A 33 -4.51 15.74 -12.02
CA ARG A 33 -3.19 16.15 -11.51
C ARG A 33 -3.26 16.82 -10.13
N ALA A 34 -4.38 17.45 -9.78
CA ALA A 34 -4.55 18.15 -8.50
C ALA A 34 -4.76 17.20 -7.33
N ILE A 35 -5.51 16.11 -7.51
CA ILE A 35 -5.88 15.22 -6.42
C ILE A 35 -4.72 14.42 -5.81
N PRO A 36 -3.73 13.89 -6.59
CA PRO A 36 -2.54 13.30 -5.99
C PRO A 36 -1.77 14.29 -5.13
N LEU A 37 -1.64 15.56 -5.59
CA LEU A 37 -0.96 16.61 -4.81
C LEU A 37 -1.64 16.80 -3.44
N THR A 38 -2.97 16.86 -3.42
CA THR A 38 -3.71 17.03 -2.18
C THR A 38 -3.50 15.86 -1.23
N VAL A 39 -3.64 14.61 -1.69
CA VAL A 39 -3.53 13.42 -0.84
C VAL A 39 -2.10 13.23 -0.33
N LEU A 40 -1.10 13.41 -1.19
CA LEU A 40 0.31 13.34 -0.78
C LEU A 40 0.64 14.45 0.24
N SER A 41 0.05 15.65 0.10
CA SER A 41 0.21 16.73 1.06
C SER A 41 -0.39 16.38 2.44
N VAL A 42 -1.49 15.60 2.50
CA VAL A 42 -2.06 15.13 3.78
C VAL A 42 -1.03 14.30 4.55
N ILE A 43 -0.39 13.34 3.88
CA ILE A 43 0.63 12.48 4.50
C ILE A 43 1.81 13.32 5.00
N VAL A 44 2.35 14.19 4.13
CA VAL A 44 3.52 15.03 4.44
C VAL A 44 3.20 16.02 5.57
N PHE A 45 2.00 16.58 5.60
CA PHE A 45 1.57 17.51 6.64
C PHE A 45 1.41 16.83 8.01
N LEU A 46 0.87 15.61 8.05
CA LEU A 46 0.64 14.89 9.31
C LEU A 46 1.93 14.32 9.92
N TYR A 47 2.93 14.03 9.11
CA TYR A 47 4.16 13.41 9.59
C TYR A 47 4.90 14.20 10.70
N PRO A 48 5.13 15.53 10.63
CA PRO A 48 5.71 16.29 11.72
C PRO A 48 4.91 16.21 13.02
N PHE A 49 3.58 16.21 12.95
CA PHE A 49 2.72 16.08 14.12
C PHE A 49 2.76 14.67 14.72
N TYR A 50 2.88 13.66 13.89
CA TYR A 50 3.16 12.29 14.33
C TYR A 50 4.51 12.23 15.05
N ALA A 51 5.57 12.80 14.46
CA ALA A 51 6.91 12.84 15.05
C ALA A 51 6.95 13.60 16.39
N ALA A 52 6.15 14.65 16.53
CA ALA A 52 6.02 15.45 17.74
C ALA A 52 5.00 14.90 18.76
N ASP A 53 4.42 13.73 18.52
CA ASP A 53 3.38 13.12 19.36
C ASP A 53 2.15 14.02 19.59
N SER A 54 1.76 14.74 18.57
CA SER A 54 0.65 15.72 18.59
C SER A 54 -0.33 15.49 17.42
N LEU A 55 -0.56 14.23 17.07
CA LEU A 55 -1.28 13.82 15.87
C LEU A 55 -2.72 14.39 15.82
N ARG A 56 -3.41 14.42 16.97
CA ARG A 56 -4.73 15.04 17.11
C ARG A 56 -4.72 16.51 16.69
N THR A 57 -3.74 17.26 17.16
CA THR A 57 -3.57 18.68 16.80
C THR A 57 -3.34 18.82 15.29
N GLY A 58 -2.46 17.97 14.72
CA GLY A 58 -2.18 17.95 13.29
C GLY A 58 -3.44 17.69 12.45
N ARG A 59 -4.25 16.73 12.84
CA ARG A 59 -5.54 16.42 12.17
C ARG A 59 -6.50 17.61 12.19
N ILE A 60 -6.72 18.19 13.37
CA ILE A 60 -7.64 19.33 13.53
C ILE A 60 -7.15 20.51 12.70
N LEU A 61 -5.86 20.82 12.79
CA LEU A 61 -5.27 21.93 12.03
C LEU A 61 -5.37 21.69 10.52
N LEU A 62 -5.09 20.47 10.05
CA LEU A 62 -5.24 20.12 8.63
C LEU A 62 -6.67 20.31 8.15
N ALA A 63 -7.66 19.81 8.91
CA ALA A 63 -9.06 19.96 8.57
C ALA A 63 -9.48 21.45 8.51
N ILE A 64 -9.07 22.25 9.50
CA ILE A 64 -9.32 23.70 9.52
C ILE A 64 -8.69 24.38 8.31
N VAL A 65 -7.42 24.09 8.01
CA VAL A 65 -6.71 24.68 6.88
C VAL A 65 -7.41 24.33 5.55
N LEU A 66 -7.76 23.05 5.36
CA LEU A 66 -8.48 22.64 4.16
C LEU A 66 -9.86 23.29 4.05
N CYS A 67 -10.62 23.38 5.15
CA CYS A 67 -11.92 24.07 5.16
C CYS A 67 -11.79 25.57 4.83
N VAL A 68 -10.85 26.26 5.46
CA VAL A 68 -10.60 27.70 5.23
C VAL A 68 -10.19 27.93 3.76
N LEU A 69 -9.30 27.11 3.23
CA LEU A 69 -8.88 27.19 1.83
C LEU A 69 -10.04 26.89 0.86
N CYS A 70 -10.88 25.89 1.18
CA CYS A 70 -12.08 25.61 0.38
C CYS A 70 -13.03 26.81 0.36
N ILE A 71 -13.29 27.43 1.53
CA ILE A 71 -14.15 28.63 1.62
C ILE A 71 -13.53 29.78 0.83
N ALA A 72 -12.25 30.09 1.04
CA ALA A 72 -11.57 31.18 0.35
C ALA A 72 -11.57 31.00 -1.18
N LEU A 73 -11.24 29.79 -1.66
CA LEU A 73 -11.25 29.49 -3.09
C LEU A 73 -12.67 29.51 -3.67
N THR A 74 -13.68 29.07 -2.94
CA THR A 74 -15.08 29.14 -3.35
C THR A 74 -15.52 30.59 -3.50
N VAL A 75 -15.20 31.44 -2.52
CA VAL A 75 -15.48 32.90 -2.61
C VAL A 75 -14.78 33.51 -3.83
N CYS A 76 -13.51 33.15 -4.07
CA CYS A 76 -12.79 33.60 -5.27
C CYS A 76 -13.49 33.15 -6.58
N CYS A 77 -14.00 31.91 -6.61
CA CYS A 77 -14.75 31.40 -7.77
C CYS A 77 -16.09 32.12 -7.98
N ILE A 78 -16.75 32.57 -6.90
CA ILE A 78 -18.00 33.34 -6.97
C ILE A 78 -17.70 34.76 -7.48
N LEU A 79 -16.65 35.38 -6.96
CA LEU A 79 -16.30 36.79 -7.29
C LEU A 79 -15.67 36.94 -8.69
N LYS A 80 -15.00 35.90 -9.21
CA LYS A 80 -14.31 35.95 -10.50
C LYS A 80 -14.99 35.00 -11.49
N SER A 81 -15.69 35.56 -12.50
CA SER A 81 -16.39 34.79 -13.53
C SER A 81 -15.48 33.80 -14.26
N GLU A 82 -14.22 34.17 -14.52
CA GLU A 82 -13.22 33.28 -15.14
C GLU A 82 -12.97 32.01 -14.31
N LEU A 83 -12.85 32.13 -12.98
CA LEU A 83 -12.68 30.97 -12.10
C LEU A 83 -13.95 30.13 -12.03
N SER A 84 -15.12 30.77 -12.02
CA SER A 84 -16.41 30.07 -12.08
C SER A 84 -16.53 29.20 -13.34
N ASP A 85 -16.16 29.73 -14.49
CA ASP A 85 -16.21 28.99 -15.76
C ASP A 85 -15.17 27.85 -15.81
N ARG A 86 -13.99 28.07 -15.24
CA ARG A 86 -12.99 27.00 -15.07
C ARG A 86 -13.53 25.91 -14.15
N LEU A 87 -14.15 26.26 -13.03
CA LEU A 87 -14.77 25.30 -12.09
C LEU A 87 -15.81 24.44 -12.78
N LYS A 88 -16.76 25.05 -13.50
CA LYS A 88 -17.76 24.33 -14.30
C LYS A 88 -17.12 23.35 -15.27
N LYS A 89 -16.03 23.77 -15.96
CA LYS A 89 -15.29 22.92 -16.89
C LYS A 89 -14.62 21.73 -16.18
N HIS A 90 -14.05 21.92 -14.97
CA HIS A 90 -13.43 20.85 -14.22
C HIS A 90 -14.47 19.87 -13.67
N VAL A 91 -15.59 20.33 -13.14
CA VAL A 91 -16.72 19.48 -12.70
C VAL A 91 -17.28 18.65 -13.87
N ALA A 92 -17.40 19.24 -15.06
CA ALA A 92 -17.84 18.53 -16.25
C ALA A 92 -16.73 17.73 -16.94
N SER A 93 -15.50 17.67 -16.38
CA SER A 93 -14.39 16.96 -16.98
C SER A 93 -14.57 15.45 -16.88
N THR A 94 -14.14 14.73 -17.91
CA THR A 94 -14.22 13.25 -17.90
C THR A 94 -13.38 12.65 -16.79
N SER A 95 -12.22 13.24 -16.45
CA SER A 95 -11.39 12.77 -15.34
C SER A 95 -12.09 12.86 -13.99
N PHE A 96 -12.84 13.94 -13.73
CA PHE A 96 -13.63 14.09 -12.51
C PHE A 96 -14.78 13.07 -12.44
N LEU A 97 -15.50 12.87 -13.55
CA LEU A 97 -16.60 11.89 -13.60
C LEU A 97 -16.09 10.45 -13.40
N ILE A 98 -14.93 10.10 -14.02
CA ILE A 98 -14.30 8.79 -13.81
C ILE A 98 -13.85 8.64 -12.36
N TYR A 99 -13.27 9.69 -11.77
CA TYR A 99 -12.92 9.69 -10.36
C TYR A 99 -14.13 9.36 -9.47
N CYS A 100 -15.24 10.08 -9.64
CA CYS A 100 -16.45 9.82 -8.87
C CYS A 100 -16.95 8.37 -9.04
N ALA A 101 -16.94 7.86 -10.27
CA ALA A 101 -17.35 6.48 -10.55
C ALA A 101 -16.44 5.45 -9.87
N LEU A 102 -15.11 5.64 -9.93
CA LEU A 102 -14.14 4.74 -9.29
C LEU A 102 -14.21 4.81 -7.76
N VAL A 103 -14.40 5.99 -7.17
CA VAL A 103 -14.60 6.17 -5.73
C VAL A 103 -15.86 5.46 -5.26
N CYS A 104 -16.99 5.62 -5.96
CA CYS A 104 -18.22 4.91 -5.63
C CYS A 104 -18.03 3.38 -5.73
N LEU A 105 -17.35 2.91 -6.77
CA LEU A 105 -17.05 1.49 -6.94
C LEU A 105 -16.19 0.95 -5.79
N LEU A 106 -15.13 1.67 -5.41
CA LEU A 106 -14.26 1.28 -4.30
C LEU A 106 -15.01 1.25 -2.97
N LEU A 107 -15.87 2.22 -2.68
CA LEU A 107 -16.70 2.23 -1.48
C LEU A 107 -17.60 0.98 -1.43
N LEU A 108 -18.25 0.64 -2.55
CA LEU A 108 -19.09 -0.56 -2.63
C LEU A 108 -18.29 -1.86 -2.45
N LEU A 109 -17.09 -1.94 -3.05
CA LEU A 109 -16.23 -3.12 -2.95
C LEU A 109 -15.62 -3.31 -1.55
N SER A 110 -15.45 -2.22 -0.80
CA SER A 110 -14.80 -2.21 0.52
C SER A 110 -15.78 -2.29 1.68
N ALA A 111 -17.06 -1.96 1.49
CA ALA A 111 -18.04 -1.77 2.55
C ALA A 111 -18.20 -2.93 3.54
N ASN A 112 -17.99 -4.17 3.09
CA ASN A 112 -18.17 -5.38 3.89
C ASN A 112 -16.85 -6.18 4.04
N LYS A 113 -15.69 -5.51 3.97
CA LYS A 113 -14.41 -6.16 4.16
C LYS A 113 -13.96 -6.10 5.60
N PHE A 114 -13.31 -7.18 6.03
CA PHE A 114 -12.69 -7.32 7.34
C PHE A 114 -11.20 -7.57 7.19
N VAL A 115 -10.43 -7.08 8.15
CA VAL A 115 -8.98 -7.33 8.20
C VAL A 115 -8.75 -8.78 8.63
N CYS A 116 -8.04 -9.54 7.82
CA CYS A 116 -7.93 -10.98 8.00
C CYS A 116 -6.59 -11.60 7.62
N LEU A 117 -5.79 -10.93 6.81
CA LEU A 117 -4.45 -11.40 6.47
C LEU A 117 -3.46 -11.10 7.59
N TRP A 118 -2.48 -11.99 7.74
CA TRP A 118 -1.45 -11.95 8.76
C TRP A 118 -0.75 -10.58 8.87
N ASP A 119 -0.11 -10.09 7.80
CA ASP A 119 0.52 -8.77 7.78
C ASP A 119 -0.49 -7.62 7.98
N SER A 120 -1.73 -7.81 7.54
CA SER A 120 -2.78 -6.81 7.70
C SER A 120 -3.23 -6.69 9.14
N LEU A 121 -3.41 -7.81 9.84
CA LEU A 121 -3.81 -7.82 11.26
C LEU A 121 -2.70 -7.32 12.19
N ARG A 122 -1.43 -7.56 11.84
CA ARG A 122 -0.28 -7.17 12.68
C ARG A 122 0.19 -5.74 12.46
N LEU A 123 0.16 -5.28 11.21
CA LEU A 123 0.80 -4.04 10.81
C LEU A 123 -0.16 -3.11 10.06
N TRP A 124 -0.54 -3.47 8.83
CA TRP A 124 -1.19 -2.53 7.92
C TRP A 124 -2.63 -2.17 8.29
N GLY A 125 -3.31 -2.98 9.11
CA GLY A 125 -4.60 -2.68 9.72
C GLY A 125 -4.45 -2.24 11.18
N ALA A 126 -3.59 -2.94 11.96
CA ALA A 126 -3.39 -2.63 13.37
C ALA A 126 -2.80 -1.24 13.61
N TYR A 127 -1.81 -0.84 12.83
CA TYR A 127 -1.18 0.47 12.99
C TYR A 127 -2.17 1.64 12.77
N PRO A 128 -2.95 1.69 11.68
CA PRO A 128 -4.00 2.71 11.54
C PRO A 128 -5.04 2.67 12.66
N LYS A 129 -5.46 1.48 13.12
CA LYS A 129 -6.41 1.35 14.24
C LYS A 129 -5.82 1.92 15.52
N ALA A 130 -4.55 1.61 15.82
CA ALA A 130 -3.85 2.18 16.98
C ALA A 130 -3.72 3.71 16.90
N LEU A 131 -3.40 4.26 15.72
CA LEU A 131 -3.37 5.72 15.53
C LEU A 131 -4.74 6.35 15.70
N TRP A 132 -5.79 5.70 15.22
CA TRP A 132 -7.17 6.19 15.35
C TRP A 132 -7.63 6.19 16.81
N THR A 133 -7.29 5.14 17.56
CA THR A 133 -7.69 4.98 18.97
C THR A 133 -6.95 5.94 19.88
N TYR A 134 -5.63 5.97 19.79
CA TYR A 134 -4.78 6.66 20.78
C TYR A 134 -4.36 8.06 20.35
N GLU A 135 -4.44 8.38 19.06
CA GLU A 135 -3.97 9.65 18.46
C GLU A 135 -2.52 10.01 18.84
N THR A 136 -1.72 8.98 19.21
CA THR A 136 -0.33 9.09 19.64
C THR A 136 0.60 8.33 18.72
N ARG A 137 1.86 8.66 18.81
CA ARG A 137 2.93 7.95 18.12
C ARG A 137 3.06 6.51 18.66
N GLN A 138 3.13 5.54 17.77
CA GLN A 138 3.23 4.12 18.12
C GLN A 138 4.68 3.64 18.13
N LEU A 139 5.52 4.24 18.99
CA LEU A 139 6.95 3.92 19.16
C LEU A 139 7.31 3.77 20.63
N GLY A 140 8.18 2.82 20.93
CA GLY A 140 8.70 2.58 22.27
C GLY A 140 7.86 1.57 23.08
N ALA A 141 8.14 1.50 24.37
CA ALA A 141 7.55 0.50 25.27
C ALA A 141 6.03 0.67 25.49
N ASP A 142 5.53 1.90 25.43
CA ASP A 142 4.13 2.23 25.65
C ASP A 142 3.26 2.09 24.38
N ALA A 143 3.86 1.72 23.25
CA ALA A 143 3.11 1.50 22.03
C ALA A 143 2.30 0.20 22.08
N ILE A 144 1.04 0.23 21.59
CA ILE A 144 0.22 -0.96 21.45
C ILE A 144 0.69 -1.85 20.27
N VAL A 145 1.29 -1.22 19.25
CA VAL A 145 1.81 -1.92 18.08
C VAL A 145 3.03 -2.77 18.46
N TYR A 146 3.07 -4.00 17.95
CA TYR A 146 4.17 -4.92 18.23
C TYR A 146 5.55 -4.30 17.97
N PRO A 147 6.54 -4.56 18.85
CA PRO A 147 7.87 -3.92 18.76
C PRO A 147 8.52 -4.05 17.38
N ILE A 148 8.46 -5.25 16.78
CA ILE A 148 9.02 -5.49 15.44
C ILE A 148 8.33 -4.67 14.34
N MET A 149 7.04 -4.31 14.54
CA MET A 149 6.25 -3.55 13.58
C MET A 149 6.41 -2.04 13.73
N GLN A 150 6.93 -1.58 14.87
CA GLN A 150 7.17 -0.15 15.12
C GLN A 150 8.22 0.47 14.19
N SER A 151 9.11 -0.36 13.64
CA SER A 151 10.14 0.11 12.69
C SER A 151 9.61 0.46 11.30
N TYR A 152 8.35 0.13 10.99
CA TYR A 152 7.73 0.47 9.71
C TYR A 152 7.29 1.93 9.67
N VAL A 153 7.56 2.58 8.54
CA VAL A 153 7.27 4.00 8.31
C VAL A 153 5.76 4.29 8.28
N PRO A 154 5.30 5.43 8.84
CA PRO A 154 3.89 5.68 9.13
C PRO A 154 3.07 6.28 7.98
N GLY A 155 3.59 6.42 6.76
CA GLY A 155 2.92 7.22 5.71
C GLY A 155 1.52 6.75 5.36
N MET A 156 1.34 5.46 5.05
CA MET A 156 0.01 4.92 4.78
C MET A 156 -0.88 4.86 6.01
N PRO A 157 -0.40 4.45 7.19
CA PRO A 157 -1.13 4.60 8.46
C PRO A 157 -1.64 6.01 8.73
N LEU A 158 -0.86 7.06 8.43
CA LEU A 158 -1.28 8.46 8.59
C LEU A 158 -2.41 8.86 7.65
N LEU A 159 -2.39 8.38 6.40
CA LEU A 159 -3.50 8.61 5.48
C LEU A 159 -4.77 7.89 5.96
N CYS A 160 -4.66 6.62 6.36
CA CYS A 160 -5.77 5.86 6.91
C CYS A 160 -6.33 6.54 8.17
N TYR A 161 -5.45 6.99 9.08
CA TYR A 161 -5.86 7.75 10.26
C TYR A 161 -6.67 8.99 9.90
N PHE A 162 -6.21 9.82 8.94
CA PHE A 162 -6.95 11.01 8.53
C PHE A 162 -8.32 10.66 7.93
N MET A 163 -8.37 9.62 7.12
CA MET A 163 -9.62 9.19 6.48
C MET A 163 -10.64 8.64 7.47
N GLU A 164 -10.20 7.97 8.55
CA GLU A 164 -11.07 7.37 9.58
C GLU A 164 -11.40 8.33 10.75
N SER A 165 -10.57 9.34 10.99
CA SER A 165 -10.54 10.09 12.23
C SER A 165 -11.75 10.98 12.53
N PHE A 166 -12.70 11.07 11.62
CA PHE A 166 -13.96 11.78 11.83
C PHE A 166 -15.13 10.82 12.11
N SER A 167 -14.88 9.53 12.05
CA SER A 167 -15.85 8.49 12.42
C SER A 167 -15.85 8.26 13.94
N ARG A 168 -17.03 7.87 14.48
CA ARG A 168 -17.17 7.50 15.89
C ARG A 168 -16.71 6.07 16.18
N SER A 169 -16.63 5.24 15.17
CA SER A 169 -16.16 3.86 15.26
C SER A 169 -15.17 3.59 14.14
N PHE A 170 -14.23 2.70 14.39
CA PHE A 170 -13.28 2.27 13.38
C PHE A 170 -13.93 1.33 12.36
N HIS A 171 -13.61 1.49 11.06
CA HIS A 171 -14.25 0.77 9.97
C HIS A 171 -13.21 0.02 9.16
N GLU A 172 -13.06 -1.27 9.39
CA GLU A 172 -12.08 -2.10 8.70
C GLU A 172 -12.18 -2.03 7.17
N GLY A 173 -13.39 -2.01 6.63
CA GLY A 173 -13.60 -1.86 5.19
C GLY A 173 -13.07 -0.56 4.62
N PHE A 174 -13.03 0.51 5.42
CA PHE A 174 -12.55 1.80 4.96
C PHE A 174 -11.02 1.87 4.84
N LEU A 175 -10.29 0.99 5.53
CA LEU A 175 -8.86 0.79 5.28
C LEU A 175 -8.63 0.31 3.84
N TYR A 176 -9.35 -0.73 3.40
CA TYR A 176 -9.26 -1.24 2.02
C TYR A 176 -9.65 -0.18 0.99
N PHE A 177 -10.69 0.60 1.32
CA PHE A 177 -11.04 1.77 0.52
C PHE A 177 -9.87 2.74 0.40
N THR A 178 -9.22 3.10 1.49
CA THR A 178 -8.13 4.09 1.51
C THR A 178 -6.92 3.63 0.71
N TYR A 179 -6.53 2.36 0.79
CA TYR A 179 -5.46 1.80 -0.03
C TYR A 179 -5.81 1.83 -1.52
N GLY A 180 -7.00 1.32 -1.90
CA GLY A 180 -7.45 1.38 -3.28
C GLY A 180 -7.66 2.81 -3.80
N TYR A 181 -8.12 3.72 -2.95
CA TYR A 181 -8.24 5.14 -3.25
C TYR A 181 -6.90 5.78 -3.57
N PHE A 182 -5.86 5.47 -2.78
CA PHE A 182 -4.50 5.95 -3.02
C PHE A 182 -3.99 5.49 -4.38
N ASP A 183 -4.21 4.25 -4.75
CA ASP A 183 -3.82 3.71 -6.07
C ASP A 183 -4.56 4.42 -7.21
N VAL A 184 -5.88 4.57 -7.07
CA VAL A 184 -6.72 5.21 -8.10
C VAL A 184 -6.33 6.66 -8.35
N ILE A 185 -6.10 7.45 -7.29
CA ILE A 185 -5.76 8.86 -7.47
C ILE A 185 -4.43 9.08 -8.20
N LEU A 186 -3.47 8.17 -8.02
CA LEU A 186 -2.17 8.24 -8.70
C LEU A 186 -2.27 7.91 -10.20
N ILE A 187 -3.29 7.16 -10.63
CA ILE A 187 -3.52 6.82 -12.05
C ILE A 187 -4.33 7.92 -12.77
N LEU A 188 -5.08 8.73 -12.05
CA LEU A 188 -5.90 9.80 -12.64
C LEU A 188 -5.13 10.80 -13.54
N PRO A 189 -3.85 11.16 -13.30
CA PRO A 189 -3.08 11.98 -14.23
C PRO A 189 -2.95 11.37 -15.63
N VAL A 190 -2.75 10.05 -15.71
CA VAL A 190 -2.68 9.32 -16.99
C VAL A 190 -4.03 9.39 -17.71
N ILE A 191 -5.11 9.12 -16.97
CA ILE A 191 -6.48 9.18 -17.48
C ILE A 191 -6.79 10.59 -18.02
N GLU A 192 -6.42 11.62 -17.29
CA GLU A 192 -6.64 13.00 -17.69
C GLU A 192 -5.91 13.33 -19.01
N ILE A 193 -4.65 12.94 -19.12
CA ILE A 193 -3.87 13.18 -20.34
C ILE A 193 -4.50 12.47 -21.54
N VAL A 194 -4.90 11.21 -21.37
CA VAL A 194 -5.60 10.45 -22.41
C VAL A 194 -6.89 11.16 -22.82
N THR A 195 -7.65 11.63 -21.84
CA THR A 195 -8.95 12.28 -22.08
C THR A 195 -8.80 13.63 -22.76
N GLU A 196 -7.86 14.46 -22.36
CA GLU A 196 -7.61 15.77 -22.99
C GLU A 196 -7.15 15.64 -24.45
N LYS A 197 -6.24 14.71 -24.74
CA LYS A 197 -5.70 14.52 -26.09
C LYS A 197 -6.72 13.91 -27.05
N THR A 198 -7.55 12.98 -26.60
CA THR A 198 -8.60 12.36 -27.42
C THR A 198 -9.71 13.36 -27.74
N ARG A 199 -10.04 14.25 -26.83
CA ARG A 199 -11.00 15.34 -27.04
C ARG A 199 -10.55 16.31 -28.13
N LYS A 200 -9.25 16.64 -28.16
CA LYS A 200 -8.64 17.49 -29.22
C LYS A 200 -8.64 16.80 -30.60
N ALA A 201 -8.73 15.46 -30.64
CA ALA A 201 -8.72 14.67 -31.88
C ALA A 201 -10.10 14.48 -32.52
N ALA A 202 -11.14 15.18 -32.07
CA ALA A 202 -12.51 15.19 -32.61
C ALA A 202 -13.17 13.79 -32.71
N GLU A 203 -12.87 12.88 -31.79
CA GLU A 203 -13.58 11.60 -31.69
C GLU A 203 -14.93 11.79 -30.98
N LYS A 204 -16.00 11.21 -31.52
CA LYS A 204 -17.34 11.29 -30.94
C LYS A 204 -17.37 10.78 -29.49
N GLY A 205 -18.00 11.53 -28.59
CA GLY A 205 -17.89 11.49 -27.12
C GLY A 205 -17.96 10.12 -26.45
N TYR A 206 -18.73 9.14 -26.98
CA TYR A 206 -18.87 7.85 -26.36
C TYR A 206 -17.63 6.94 -26.52
N LEU A 207 -16.96 6.96 -27.70
CA LEU A 207 -15.75 6.18 -27.97
C LEU A 207 -14.58 6.69 -27.10
N PHE A 208 -14.58 7.95 -26.83
CA PHE A 208 -13.66 8.64 -25.95
C PHE A 208 -13.82 8.21 -24.47
N PHE A 209 -15.06 8.23 -23.96
CA PHE A 209 -15.37 7.76 -22.62
C PHE A 209 -14.98 6.28 -22.44
N ALA A 210 -15.29 5.45 -23.42
CA ALA A 210 -14.94 4.04 -23.43
C ALA A 210 -13.42 3.81 -23.39
N LYS A 211 -12.61 4.61 -24.13
CA LYS A 211 -11.15 4.50 -24.07
C LYS A 211 -10.58 4.96 -22.74
N ALA A 212 -11.07 6.06 -22.20
CA ALA A 212 -10.62 6.58 -20.91
C ALA A 212 -10.99 5.63 -19.77
N LEU A 213 -12.20 5.10 -19.78
CA LEU A 213 -12.63 4.06 -18.85
C LEU A 213 -11.80 2.78 -18.98
N PHE A 214 -11.47 2.40 -20.20
CA PHE A 214 -10.59 1.25 -20.49
C PHE A 214 -9.21 1.41 -19.85
N PHE A 215 -8.52 2.53 -20.09
CA PHE A 215 -7.21 2.78 -19.48
C PHE A 215 -7.30 2.87 -17.96
N SER A 216 -8.40 3.42 -17.41
CA SER A 216 -8.64 3.46 -15.97
C SER A 216 -8.79 2.05 -15.37
N ILE A 217 -9.57 1.20 -16.02
CA ILE A 217 -9.79 -0.18 -15.56
C ILE A 217 -8.51 -1.00 -15.70
N VAL A 218 -7.81 -0.88 -16.82
CA VAL A 218 -6.56 -1.61 -17.04
C VAL A 218 -5.50 -1.18 -16.03
N GLY A 219 -5.22 0.11 -15.92
CA GLY A 219 -4.18 0.62 -15.03
C GLY A 219 -4.50 0.44 -13.54
N ALA A 220 -5.73 0.75 -13.13
CA ALA A 220 -6.10 0.73 -11.72
C ALA A 220 -6.52 -0.66 -11.20
N ILE A 221 -7.01 -1.55 -12.04
CA ILE A 221 -7.62 -2.82 -11.61
C ILE A 221 -6.89 -4.02 -12.19
N VAL A 222 -6.78 -4.10 -13.52
CA VAL A 222 -6.29 -5.31 -14.20
C VAL A 222 -4.81 -5.55 -13.92
N ILE A 223 -3.99 -4.51 -14.02
CA ILE A 223 -2.54 -4.62 -13.86
C ILE A 223 -2.16 -4.99 -12.42
N PRO A 224 -2.63 -4.28 -11.38
CA PRO A 224 -2.37 -4.70 -10.01
C PRO A 224 -2.88 -6.12 -9.71
N TRP A 225 -4.05 -6.49 -10.27
CA TRP A 225 -4.60 -7.82 -10.09
C TRP A 225 -3.73 -8.92 -10.72
N LEU A 226 -3.20 -8.72 -11.92
CA LEU A 226 -2.31 -9.68 -12.59
C LEU A 226 -1.01 -9.92 -11.81
N ILE A 227 -0.49 -8.89 -11.15
CA ILE A 227 0.77 -8.96 -10.38
C ILE A 227 0.54 -9.54 -8.98
N TYR A 228 -0.57 -9.16 -8.33
CA TYR A 228 -0.85 -9.52 -6.94
C TYR A 228 -2.02 -10.50 -6.81
N LYS A 229 -2.19 -11.41 -7.75
CA LYS A 229 -3.33 -12.34 -7.80
C LYS A 229 -3.58 -13.08 -6.49
N ASN A 230 -2.52 -13.57 -5.84
CA ASN A 230 -2.64 -14.32 -4.59
C ASN A 230 -3.01 -13.44 -3.40
N TYR A 231 -2.80 -12.14 -3.49
CA TYR A 231 -3.06 -11.16 -2.44
C TYR A 231 -4.17 -10.18 -2.79
N GLY A 232 -4.67 -10.18 -4.01
CA GLY A 232 -5.72 -9.32 -4.57
C GLY A 232 -5.53 -7.83 -4.27
N PRO A 233 -5.31 -6.95 -5.24
CA PRO A 233 -4.88 -5.56 -5.00
C PRO A 233 -5.87 -4.71 -4.19
N TYR A 234 -7.14 -5.10 -4.14
CA TYR A 234 -8.18 -4.43 -3.35
C TYR A 234 -8.74 -5.33 -2.22
N VAL A 235 -8.04 -6.41 -1.91
CA VAL A 235 -8.42 -7.44 -0.93
C VAL A 235 -7.37 -7.50 0.17
N THR A 236 -6.21 -6.86 -0.01
CA THR A 236 -5.11 -6.85 0.95
C THR A 236 -4.73 -5.41 1.31
N LEU A 237 -4.20 -5.23 2.52
CA LEU A 237 -3.64 -3.96 2.98
C LEU A 237 -2.11 -3.91 2.77
N TYR A 238 -1.55 -4.72 1.86
CA TYR A 238 -0.12 -4.64 1.56
C TYR A 238 0.26 -3.31 0.94
N ILE A 239 1.40 -2.79 1.37
CA ILE A 239 1.92 -1.49 0.93
C ILE A 239 2.61 -1.55 -0.45
N ASP A 240 2.91 -2.75 -0.93
CA ASP A 240 3.71 -2.94 -2.15
C ASP A 240 3.02 -2.39 -3.43
N PRO A 241 1.69 -2.56 -3.65
CA PRO A 241 0.99 -1.93 -4.76
C PRO A 241 1.02 -0.40 -4.70
N PRO A 242 0.63 0.27 -3.60
CA PRO A 242 0.77 1.72 -3.43
C PRO A 242 2.19 2.22 -3.68
N LEU A 243 3.20 1.52 -3.17
CA LEU A 243 4.60 1.87 -3.38
C LEU A 243 4.97 1.83 -4.87
N GLY A 244 4.62 0.75 -5.58
CA GLY A 244 4.93 0.59 -7.00
C GLY A 244 4.27 1.63 -7.88
N ILE A 245 2.99 1.92 -7.65
CA ILE A 245 2.23 2.94 -8.41
C ILE A 245 2.75 4.34 -8.10
N LEU A 246 3.05 4.65 -6.83
CA LEU A 246 3.64 5.94 -6.43
C LEU A 246 5.04 6.12 -7.04
N ALA A 247 5.87 5.06 -7.07
CA ALA A 247 7.17 5.08 -7.71
C ALA A 247 7.05 5.36 -9.21
N GLY A 248 6.09 4.72 -9.88
CA GLY A 248 5.79 4.97 -11.30
C GLY A 248 5.36 6.41 -11.57
N TYR A 249 4.44 6.95 -10.77
CA TYR A 249 4.04 8.34 -10.82
C TYR A 249 5.23 9.29 -10.61
N TYR A 250 6.06 9.02 -9.61
CA TYR A 250 7.26 9.80 -9.31
C TYR A 250 8.25 9.80 -10.47
N PHE A 251 8.57 8.64 -11.05
CA PHE A 251 9.45 8.54 -12.22
C PHE A 251 8.88 9.28 -13.43
N ALA A 252 7.57 9.15 -13.70
CA ALA A 252 6.92 9.85 -14.79
C ALA A 252 7.08 11.36 -14.66
N VAL A 253 6.88 11.91 -13.45
CA VAL A 253 7.06 13.33 -13.14
C VAL A 253 8.53 13.76 -13.24
N CYS A 254 9.45 12.97 -12.71
CA CYS A 254 10.89 13.23 -12.82
C CYS A 254 11.37 13.23 -14.27
N PHE A 255 10.90 12.30 -15.09
CA PHE A 255 11.22 12.23 -16.51
C PHE A 255 10.53 13.33 -17.34
N GLU A 256 9.43 13.94 -16.88
CA GLU A 256 8.85 15.13 -17.49
C GLU A 256 9.80 16.34 -17.38
N GLY A 257 10.55 16.42 -16.29
CA GLY A 257 11.54 17.46 -16.00
C GLY A 257 10.95 18.63 -15.21
N PHE A 258 11.81 19.33 -14.44
CA PHE A 258 11.39 20.41 -13.54
C PHE A 258 11.33 21.80 -14.19
N ASP A 259 11.75 21.92 -15.44
CA ASP A 259 11.68 23.14 -16.23
C ASP A 259 10.30 23.37 -16.86
N SER A 260 9.45 22.34 -16.92
CA SER A 260 8.08 22.43 -17.42
C SER A 260 7.11 23.21 -16.50
N GLY A 261 7.55 23.58 -15.29
CA GLY A 261 6.77 24.41 -14.37
C GLY A 261 6.90 24.02 -12.89
N LYS A 262 6.18 24.76 -12.03
CA LYS A 262 6.19 24.50 -10.57
C LYS A 262 5.48 23.20 -10.19
N VAL A 263 4.46 22.80 -10.95
CA VAL A 263 3.64 21.62 -10.62
C VAL A 263 4.44 20.32 -10.67
N PRO A 264 5.25 20.03 -11.72
CA PRO A 264 6.10 18.83 -11.70
C PRO A 264 7.09 18.80 -10.54
N PHE A 265 7.69 19.94 -10.20
CA PHE A 265 8.60 20.01 -9.05
C PHE A 265 7.88 19.66 -7.74
N VAL A 266 6.71 20.27 -7.46
CA VAL A 266 5.93 20.01 -6.24
C VAL A 266 5.45 18.55 -6.24
N SER A 267 5.02 18.02 -7.38
CA SER A 267 4.63 16.61 -7.51
C SER A 267 5.79 15.67 -7.18
N ALA A 268 7.00 15.93 -7.71
CA ALA A 268 8.18 15.13 -7.40
C ALA A 268 8.60 15.26 -5.94
N LEU A 269 8.52 16.46 -5.36
CA LEU A 269 8.84 16.69 -3.95
C LEU A 269 7.93 15.87 -3.03
N LEU A 270 6.62 16.01 -3.20
CA LEU A 270 5.63 15.31 -2.36
C LEU A 270 5.69 13.80 -2.56
N SER A 271 5.77 13.33 -3.80
CA SER A 271 5.85 11.89 -4.08
C SER A 271 7.18 11.28 -3.62
N GLY A 272 8.30 11.98 -3.76
CA GLY A 272 9.59 11.53 -3.23
C GLY A 272 9.60 11.39 -1.71
N ILE A 273 9.04 12.35 -0.97
CA ILE A 273 8.87 12.27 0.48
C ILE A 273 7.93 11.09 0.83
N CYS A 274 6.79 10.98 0.16
CA CYS A 274 5.83 9.91 0.44
C CYS A 274 6.41 8.51 0.13
N LEU A 275 7.26 8.34 -0.88
CA LEU A 275 7.95 7.07 -1.14
C LEU A 275 8.69 6.57 0.11
N VAL A 276 9.43 7.45 0.76
CA VAL A 276 10.21 7.12 1.97
C VAL A 276 9.31 6.91 3.18
N LEU A 277 8.17 7.61 3.25
CA LEU A 277 7.18 7.44 4.31
C LEU A 277 6.27 6.21 4.10
N LEU A 278 6.21 5.64 2.88
CA LEU A 278 5.43 4.42 2.63
C LEU A 278 6.22 3.16 2.96
N LYS A 279 7.50 3.10 2.58
CA LYS A 279 8.35 1.93 2.83
C LYS A 279 9.84 2.34 2.75
N ASP A 280 10.71 1.70 3.54
CA ASP A 280 12.15 1.96 3.50
C ASP A 280 12.75 1.80 2.09
N SER A 281 12.30 0.79 1.34
CA SER A 281 12.72 0.60 -0.06
C SER A 281 12.30 1.74 -1.00
N GLY A 282 11.39 2.61 -0.59
CA GLY A 282 11.01 3.84 -1.29
C GLY A 282 12.17 4.81 -1.48
N MET A 283 13.19 4.77 -0.60
CA MET A 283 14.41 5.56 -0.75
C MET A 283 15.13 5.25 -2.07
N LEU A 284 15.19 3.97 -2.46
CA LEU A 284 15.82 3.57 -3.73
C LEU A 284 15.12 4.23 -4.93
N PHE A 285 13.79 4.18 -4.95
CA PHE A 285 13.02 4.82 -6.02
C PHE A 285 13.19 6.35 -6.00
N ALA A 286 13.20 6.96 -4.80
CA ALA A 286 13.36 8.40 -4.65
C ALA A 286 14.72 8.89 -5.20
N VAL A 287 15.81 8.20 -4.86
CA VAL A 287 17.15 8.50 -5.37
C VAL A 287 17.23 8.26 -6.87
N ALA A 288 16.77 7.11 -7.34
CA ALA A 288 16.84 6.75 -8.76
C ALA A 288 16.03 7.72 -9.65
N GLY A 289 14.87 8.19 -9.20
CA GLY A 289 14.06 9.16 -9.97
C GLY A 289 14.74 10.51 -10.14
N VAL A 290 15.35 11.09 -9.09
CA VAL A 290 16.09 12.37 -9.21
C VAL A 290 17.36 12.21 -10.05
N LEU A 291 18.08 11.10 -9.94
CA LEU A 291 19.22 10.78 -10.82
C LEU A 291 18.75 10.65 -12.26
N GLY A 292 17.66 9.96 -12.50
CA GLY A 292 17.04 9.81 -13.81
C GLY A 292 16.62 11.16 -14.40
N ALA A 293 16.03 12.05 -13.61
CA ALA A 293 15.70 13.41 -14.05
C ALA A 293 16.94 14.17 -14.52
N ALA A 294 18.05 14.09 -13.77
CA ALA A 294 19.30 14.75 -14.10
C ALA A 294 19.94 14.17 -15.37
N ILE A 295 19.99 12.82 -15.48
CA ILE A 295 20.60 12.11 -16.62
C ILE A 295 19.81 12.33 -17.93
N CYS A 296 18.48 12.37 -17.84
CA CYS A 296 17.60 12.50 -19.00
C CYS A 296 17.31 13.96 -19.39
N SER A 297 17.89 14.93 -18.66
CA SER A 297 17.69 16.37 -18.90
C SER A 297 18.45 16.85 -20.13
N ASP A 298 17.83 17.75 -20.92
CA ASP A 298 18.49 18.45 -22.00
C ASP A 298 19.50 19.49 -21.45
N LYS A 299 20.56 19.79 -22.18
CA LYS A 299 21.62 20.73 -21.76
C LYS A 299 21.09 22.10 -21.31
N VAL A 300 20.00 22.58 -21.92
CA VAL A 300 19.40 23.90 -21.63
C VAL A 300 18.69 23.88 -20.27
N SER A 301 18.07 22.77 -19.90
CA SER A 301 17.30 22.63 -18.67
C SER A 301 18.11 22.03 -17.50
N LEU A 302 19.33 21.53 -17.79
CA LEU A 302 20.14 20.76 -16.84
C LEU A 302 20.33 21.46 -15.49
N LYS A 303 20.69 22.75 -15.48
CA LYS A 303 20.92 23.51 -14.25
C LYS A 303 19.67 23.57 -13.36
N LYS A 304 18.50 23.84 -13.97
CA LYS A 304 17.22 23.89 -13.22
C LYS A 304 16.82 22.52 -12.72
N THR A 305 17.00 21.50 -13.55
CA THR A 305 16.70 20.11 -13.19
C THR A 305 17.62 19.63 -12.07
N MET A 306 18.92 19.91 -12.12
CA MET A 306 19.86 19.56 -11.05
C MET A 306 19.51 20.26 -9.72
N LEU A 307 19.17 21.57 -9.78
CA LEU A 307 18.75 22.29 -8.57
C LEU A 307 17.45 21.73 -7.99
N GLY A 308 16.48 21.43 -8.84
CA GLY A 308 15.22 20.78 -8.44
C GLY A 308 15.47 19.38 -7.86
N SER A 309 16.31 18.57 -8.52
CA SER A 309 16.71 17.24 -8.03
C SER A 309 17.39 17.30 -6.66
N ALA A 310 18.30 18.26 -6.49
CA ALA A 310 18.96 18.49 -5.20
C ALA A 310 17.94 18.89 -4.11
N GLY A 311 16.98 19.76 -4.42
CA GLY A 311 15.91 20.14 -3.48
C GLY A 311 15.03 18.97 -3.07
N VAL A 312 14.60 18.13 -4.04
CA VAL A 312 13.81 16.91 -3.76
C VAL A 312 14.63 15.94 -2.92
N LEU A 313 15.88 15.65 -3.31
CA LEU A 313 16.74 14.73 -2.58
C LEU A 313 17.01 15.19 -1.14
N THR A 314 17.27 16.49 -0.95
CA THR A 314 17.47 17.05 0.40
C THR A 314 16.23 16.84 1.28
N ALA A 315 15.04 17.12 0.77
CA ALA A 315 13.80 16.92 1.52
C ALA A 315 13.56 15.44 1.86
N VAL A 316 13.80 14.55 0.90
CA VAL A 316 13.72 13.09 1.09
C VAL A 316 14.70 12.64 2.20
N LEU A 317 15.96 13.08 2.14
CA LEU A 317 16.97 12.74 3.15
C LEU A 317 16.65 13.28 4.53
N VAL A 318 16.11 14.51 4.63
CA VAL A 318 15.66 15.09 5.90
C VAL A 318 14.57 14.25 6.53
N VAL A 319 13.56 13.85 5.75
CA VAL A 319 12.46 13.02 6.26
C VAL A 319 12.95 11.62 6.65
N TRP A 320 13.77 10.99 5.82
CA TRP A 320 14.37 9.69 6.12
C TRP A 320 15.22 9.73 7.40
N TYR A 321 16.09 10.74 7.53
CA TYR A 321 16.92 10.91 8.71
C TYR A 321 16.08 11.18 9.97
N SER A 322 15.04 12.00 9.86
CA SER A 322 14.12 12.26 10.97
C SER A 322 13.44 10.98 11.47
N TRP A 323 13.04 10.08 10.53
CA TRP A 323 12.48 8.78 10.88
C TRP A 323 13.49 7.89 11.60
N ARG A 324 14.72 7.76 11.04
CA ARG A 324 15.80 6.99 11.68
C ARG A 324 16.17 7.53 13.06
N HIS A 325 16.18 8.85 13.21
CA HIS A 325 16.41 9.49 14.52
C HIS A 325 15.31 9.10 15.52
N LEU A 326 14.05 9.14 15.15
CA LEU A 326 12.95 8.70 16.00
C LEU A 326 13.10 7.25 16.45
N LEU A 327 13.39 6.32 15.53
CA LEU A 327 13.63 4.93 15.89
C LEU A 327 14.74 4.76 16.92
N ASN A 328 15.84 5.52 16.76
CA ASN A 328 16.96 5.49 17.71
C ASN A 328 16.57 6.07 19.08
N VAL A 329 15.84 7.19 19.13
CA VAL A 329 15.36 7.82 20.38
C VAL A 329 14.48 6.87 21.19
N TYR A 330 13.63 6.10 20.49
CA TYR A 330 12.71 5.15 21.13
C TYR A 330 13.28 3.73 21.25
N SER A 331 14.57 3.54 20.94
CA SER A 331 15.26 2.23 21.00
C SER A 331 14.53 1.12 20.24
N VAL A 332 13.85 1.49 19.15
CA VAL A 332 13.16 0.53 18.29
C VAL A 332 14.19 -0.17 17.41
N SER A 333 14.32 -1.48 17.58
CA SER A 333 15.20 -2.28 16.74
C SER A 333 14.70 -2.30 15.29
N ASN A 334 15.62 -2.10 14.34
CA ASN A 334 15.27 -2.27 12.94
C ASN A 334 15.12 -3.76 12.64
N HIS A 335 13.91 -4.20 12.29
CA HIS A 335 13.64 -5.60 11.91
C HIS A 335 14.45 -6.08 10.69
N LEU A 336 15.02 -5.16 9.92
CA LEU A 336 15.90 -5.46 8.78
C LEU A 336 17.38 -5.50 9.15
N SER A 337 17.74 -5.35 10.43
CA SER A 337 19.15 -5.45 10.89
C SER A 337 19.61 -6.91 11.00
N HIS A 338 19.49 -7.65 9.91
CA HIS A 338 20.20 -8.92 9.81
C HIS A 338 21.70 -8.66 9.64
N GLU A 339 22.53 -9.49 10.26
CA GLU A 339 23.98 -9.46 9.99
C GLU A 339 24.19 -9.73 8.50
N ILE A 340 24.63 -8.71 7.78
CA ILE A 340 24.99 -8.86 6.37
C ILE A 340 26.28 -9.66 6.34
N THR A 341 26.17 -10.94 6.02
CA THR A 341 27.32 -11.78 5.75
C THR A 341 27.84 -11.56 4.33
N HIS A 342 29.13 -11.68 4.11
CA HIS A 342 29.69 -11.60 2.76
C HIS A 342 29.31 -12.86 1.98
N PRO A 343 28.45 -12.77 0.94
CA PRO A 343 28.04 -13.96 0.20
C PRO A 343 29.16 -14.52 -0.61
N GLY A 344 29.26 -15.84 -0.65
CA GLY A 344 30.13 -16.55 -1.58
C GLY A 344 29.65 -16.45 -3.02
N TRP A 345 30.55 -16.58 -3.99
CA TRP A 345 30.19 -16.56 -5.42
C TRP A 345 29.13 -17.60 -5.80
N SER A 346 29.18 -18.79 -5.16
CA SER A 346 28.19 -19.85 -5.37
C SER A 346 26.78 -19.46 -4.95
N GLU A 347 26.64 -18.69 -3.86
CA GLU A 347 25.37 -18.20 -3.33
C GLU A 347 24.78 -17.13 -4.26
N ILE A 348 25.61 -16.17 -4.70
CA ILE A 348 25.21 -15.16 -5.68
C ILE A 348 24.75 -15.80 -6.98
N LEU A 349 25.50 -16.79 -7.49
CA LEU A 349 25.14 -17.48 -8.73
C LEU A 349 23.83 -18.26 -8.57
N ARG A 350 23.64 -18.96 -7.44
CA ARG A 350 22.39 -19.66 -7.11
C ARG A 350 21.21 -18.69 -7.09
N PHE A 351 21.36 -17.55 -6.41
CA PHE A 351 20.35 -16.52 -6.38
C PHE A 351 19.98 -16.02 -7.78
N VAL A 352 20.97 -15.71 -8.62
CA VAL A 352 20.72 -15.27 -10.00
C VAL A 352 19.98 -16.34 -10.79
N VAL A 353 20.35 -17.60 -10.69
CA VAL A 353 19.65 -18.71 -11.38
C VAL A 353 18.20 -18.81 -10.90
N ASN A 354 17.98 -18.75 -9.58
CA ASN A 354 16.63 -18.82 -9.00
C ASN A 354 15.73 -17.65 -9.45
N VAL A 355 16.28 -16.44 -9.58
CA VAL A 355 15.55 -15.27 -10.08
C VAL A 355 14.98 -15.51 -11.49
N PHE A 356 15.66 -16.29 -12.33
CA PHE A 356 15.14 -16.66 -13.66
C PHE A 356 14.12 -17.80 -13.61
N GLN A 357 14.09 -18.60 -12.56
CA GLN A 357 13.18 -19.74 -12.41
C GLN A 357 11.93 -19.40 -11.61
N LEU A 358 12.01 -18.42 -10.69
CA LEU A 358 10.90 -18.02 -9.85
C LEU A 358 9.87 -17.19 -10.61
N ASP A 359 8.61 -17.50 -10.38
CA ASP A 359 7.48 -16.80 -10.99
C ASP A 359 7.24 -15.47 -10.30
N ALA A 360 7.33 -14.37 -11.05
CA ALA A 360 6.97 -13.03 -10.57
C ALA A 360 5.52 -12.67 -10.91
N VAL A 361 5.00 -13.22 -12.02
CA VAL A 361 3.62 -13.01 -12.47
C VAL A 361 3.01 -14.35 -12.86
N GLU A 362 1.88 -14.64 -12.26
CA GLU A 362 1.06 -15.82 -12.59
C GLU A 362 -0.23 -15.39 -13.27
N LEU A 363 -0.44 -15.86 -14.51
CA LEU A 363 -1.65 -15.64 -15.29
C LEU A 363 -2.43 -16.93 -15.36
N ASP A 364 -3.52 -17.08 -14.60
CA ASP A 364 -4.46 -18.17 -14.79
C ASP A 364 -5.45 -17.80 -15.91
N LEU A 365 -5.21 -18.32 -17.08
CA LEU A 365 -6.20 -18.37 -18.14
C LEU A 365 -7.08 -19.59 -17.91
N VAL A 366 -8.34 -19.54 -18.40
CA VAL A 366 -9.35 -20.60 -18.18
C VAL A 366 -8.84 -22.01 -18.49
N ALA A 367 -7.83 -22.16 -19.35
CA ALA A 367 -7.27 -23.42 -19.79
C ALA A 367 -5.76 -23.61 -19.51
N ALA A 368 -5.06 -22.59 -19.03
CA ALA A 368 -3.60 -22.67 -18.81
C ALA A 368 -3.14 -21.67 -17.74
N ARG A 369 -2.19 -22.12 -16.92
CA ARG A 369 -1.44 -21.26 -16.01
C ARG A 369 -0.15 -20.84 -16.71
N ILE A 370 0.03 -19.53 -16.91
CA ILE A 370 1.25 -18.97 -17.48
C ILE A 370 2.02 -18.31 -16.35
N CYS A 371 3.20 -18.82 -16.08
CA CYS A 371 4.15 -18.30 -15.10
C CYS A 371 5.26 -17.56 -15.83
N ILE A 372 5.55 -16.32 -15.40
CA ILE A 372 6.56 -15.47 -16.05
C ILE A 372 7.53 -14.98 -14.99
N SER A 373 8.82 -15.25 -15.16
CA SER A 373 9.86 -14.80 -14.24
C SER A 373 10.09 -13.28 -14.35
N PHE A 374 10.61 -12.69 -13.27
CA PHE A 374 10.85 -11.26 -13.17
C PHE A 374 11.73 -10.70 -14.30
N PRO A 375 12.88 -11.32 -14.66
CA PRO A 375 13.72 -10.81 -15.75
C PRO A 375 13.00 -10.79 -17.10
N VAL A 376 12.15 -11.78 -17.35
CA VAL A 376 11.36 -11.84 -18.62
C VAL A 376 10.32 -10.72 -18.67
N VAL A 377 9.58 -10.49 -17.57
CA VAL A 377 8.63 -9.37 -17.48
C VAL A 377 9.35 -8.04 -17.68
N LEU A 378 10.50 -7.85 -17.01
CA LEU A 378 11.33 -6.65 -17.12
C LEU A 378 11.76 -6.40 -18.57
N LEU A 379 12.29 -7.42 -19.26
CA LEU A 379 12.71 -7.32 -20.66
C LEU A 379 11.54 -7.02 -21.59
N ILE A 380 10.37 -7.61 -21.36
CA ILE A 380 9.16 -7.32 -22.15
C ILE A 380 8.75 -5.86 -21.99
N LEU A 381 8.66 -5.35 -20.76
CA LEU A 381 8.21 -3.96 -20.50
C LEU A 381 9.19 -2.92 -21.06
N LEU A 382 10.51 -3.12 -20.83
CA LEU A 382 11.53 -2.23 -21.37
C LEU A 382 11.60 -2.34 -22.90
N GLY A 383 11.48 -3.54 -23.46
CA GLY A 383 11.41 -3.77 -24.91
C GLY A 383 10.22 -3.07 -25.55
N LEU A 384 9.03 -3.15 -24.93
CA LEU A 384 7.84 -2.44 -25.37
C LEU A 384 8.05 -0.92 -25.34
N LYS A 385 8.66 -0.38 -24.26
CA LYS A 385 8.97 1.05 -24.15
C LYS A 385 9.90 1.50 -25.28
N LEU A 386 11.00 0.78 -25.54
CA LEU A 386 11.94 1.09 -26.62
C LEU A 386 11.33 0.92 -28.02
N MET A 387 10.51 -0.10 -28.21
CA MET A 387 9.78 -0.32 -29.46
C MET A 387 8.83 0.84 -29.76
N LEU A 388 8.07 1.31 -28.77
CA LEU A 388 7.19 2.47 -28.91
C LEU A 388 7.97 3.72 -29.25
N ALA A 389 9.13 3.95 -28.61
CA ALA A 389 10.02 5.07 -28.91
C ALA A 389 10.54 5.01 -30.35
N TYR A 390 10.96 3.85 -30.83
CA TYR A 390 11.41 3.63 -32.20
C TYR A 390 10.33 3.94 -33.22
N PHE A 391 9.13 3.41 -33.05
CA PHE A 391 8.01 3.64 -33.96
C PHE A 391 7.45 5.07 -33.93
N SER A 392 7.64 5.80 -32.82
CA SER A 392 7.13 7.17 -32.72
C SER A 392 8.07 8.22 -33.30
N SER A 393 9.31 7.84 -33.68
CA SER A 393 10.37 8.78 -34.04
C SER A 393 10.63 9.85 -32.97
N TYR A 394 10.24 9.55 -31.72
CA TYR A 394 10.46 10.41 -30.58
C TYR A 394 11.88 10.17 -30.04
N ARG A 395 12.53 11.17 -29.51
CA ARG A 395 13.89 11.21 -28.93
C ARG A 395 14.40 9.86 -28.39
N PHE A 396 14.72 8.90 -29.27
CA PHE A 396 15.09 7.53 -28.93
C PHE A 396 16.23 7.45 -27.87
N LYS A 397 17.21 8.35 -27.97
CA LYS A 397 18.31 8.41 -26.99
C LYS A 397 17.82 8.67 -25.57
N ARG A 398 16.82 9.55 -25.40
CA ARG A 398 16.24 9.85 -24.10
C ARG A 398 15.49 8.66 -23.54
N GLU A 399 14.67 8.01 -24.36
CA GLU A 399 13.94 6.81 -23.97
C GLU A 399 14.88 5.65 -23.58
N LEU A 400 16.03 5.53 -24.28
CA LEU A 400 17.05 4.56 -23.92
C LEU A 400 17.67 4.89 -22.54
N LEU A 401 17.99 6.16 -22.27
CA LEU A 401 18.50 6.59 -20.96
C LEU A 401 17.48 6.33 -19.84
N GLU A 402 16.20 6.69 -20.03
CA GLU A 402 15.13 6.42 -19.08
C GLU A 402 14.99 4.91 -18.81
N SER A 403 15.01 4.09 -19.87
CA SER A 403 14.96 2.62 -19.75
C SER A 403 16.18 2.07 -19.02
N THR A 404 17.37 2.65 -19.23
CA THR A 404 18.59 2.27 -18.51
C THR A 404 18.48 2.59 -17.01
N VAL A 405 17.98 3.79 -16.66
CA VAL A 405 17.75 4.16 -15.25
C VAL A 405 16.77 3.19 -14.58
N MET A 406 15.68 2.84 -15.27
CA MET A 406 14.68 1.91 -14.75
C MET A 406 15.27 0.49 -14.59
N LEU A 407 16.07 0.01 -15.54
CA LEU A 407 16.78 -1.27 -15.44
C LEU A 407 17.73 -1.29 -14.26
N MET A 408 18.54 -0.24 -14.09
CA MET A 408 19.46 -0.14 -12.95
C MET A 408 18.71 -0.09 -11.60
N THR A 409 17.56 0.59 -11.57
CA THR A 409 16.68 0.62 -10.38
C THR A 409 16.15 -0.78 -10.05
N ALA A 410 15.70 -1.52 -11.07
CA ALA A 410 15.22 -2.90 -10.91
C ALA A 410 16.31 -3.83 -10.39
N ILE A 411 17.53 -3.72 -10.94
CA ILE A 411 18.69 -4.49 -10.48
C ILE A 411 19.06 -4.12 -9.04
N ALA A 412 19.13 -2.83 -8.71
CA ALA A 412 19.41 -2.38 -7.35
C ALA A 412 18.35 -2.84 -6.34
N PHE A 413 17.07 -2.86 -6.75
CA PHE A 413 15.99 -3.40 -5.92
C PHE A 413 16.14 -4.91 -5.69
N LEU A 414 16.51 -5.65 -6.73
CA LEU A 414 16.76 -7.10 -6.63
C LEU A 414 17.95 -7.41 -5.72
N VAL A 415 19.02 -6.62 -5.83
CA VAL A 415 20.19 -6.73 -4.92
C VAL A 415 19.78 -6.41 -3.48
N GLY A 416 18.99 -5.35 -3.26
CA GLY A 416 18.44 -5.02 -1.94
C GLY A 416 17.59 -6.14 -1.37
N TYR A 417 16.73 -6.76 -2.19
CA TYR A 417 15.94 -7.93 -1.81
C TYR A 417 16.82 -9.10 -1.35
N TYR A 418 17.88 -9.40 -2.10
CA TYR A 418 18.83 -10.45 -1.73
C TYR A 418 19.42 -10.21 -0.34
N PHE A 419 19.93 -9.01 -0.06
CA PHE A 419 20.54 -8.71 1.23
C PHE A 419 19.56 -8.73 2.40
N VAL A 420 18.30 -8.33 2.18
CA VAL A 420 17.25 -8.36 3.22
C VAL A 420 16.88 -9.80 3.60
N PHE A 421 16.86 -10.72 2.64
CA PHE A 421 16.44 -12.12 2.85
C PHE A 421 17.58 -13.12 2.71
N GLN A 422 18.83 -12.69 2.89
CA GLN A 422 20.03 -13.48 2.62
C GLN A 422 20.06 -14.80 3.40
N SER A 423 19.70 -14.81 4.69
CA SER A 423 19.67 -16.03 5.51
C SER A 423 18.64 -17.03 4.97
N SER A 424 17.39 -16.61 4.76
CA SER A 424 16.34 -17.50 4.23
C SER A 424 16.70 -18.04 2.84
N ILE A 425 17.29 -17.21 1.97
CA ILE A 425 17.66 -17.62 0.62
C ILE A 425 18.83 -18.61 0.64
N ASN A 426 19.84 -18.38 1.46
CA ASN A 426 21.06 -19.19 1.47
C ASN A 426 20.90 -20.48 2.28
N GLU A 427 20.21 -20.42 3.42
CA GLU A 427 20.08 -21.54 4.35
C GLU A 427 18.88 -22.43 4.01
N GLU A 428 17.72 -21.82 3.71
CA GLU A 428 16.45 -22.52 3.51
C GLU A 428 16.06 -22.66 2.03
N ASN A 429 16.78 -21.97 1.12
CA ASN A 429 16.41 -21.81 -0.29
C ASN A 429 14.97 -21.26 -0.45
N ASP A 430 14.52 -20.48 0.52
CA ASP A 430 13.23 -19.81 0.52
C ASP A 430 13.34 -18.37 0.00
N PHE A 431 12.33 -17.92 -0.71
CA PHE A 431 12.25 -16.59 -1.30
C PHE A 431 11.02 -15.85 -0.76
N PRO A 432 11.07 -15.37 0.50
CA PRO A 432 9.91 -14.80 1.18
C PRO A 432 9.27 -13.66 0.39
N SER A 433 7.99 -13.82 0.05
CA SER A 433 7.21 -12.76 -0.63
C SER A 433 7.86 -12.21 -1.92
N TYR A 434 8.66 -13.00 -2.63
CA TYR A 434 9.42 -12.60 -3.84
C TYR A 434 8.55 -11.87 -4.86
N SER A 435 7.45 -12.49 -5.28
CA SER A 435 6.51 -11.89 -6.25
C SER A 435 5.90 -10.57 -5.76
N ARG A 436 5.64 -10.46 -4.45
CA ARG A 436 5.10 -9.26 -3.83
C ARG A 436 6.09 -8.09 -3.90
N TYR A 437 7.32 -8.29 -3.47
CA TYR A 437 8.34 -7.23 -3.48
C TYR A 437 8.69 -6.78 -4.89
N LEU A 438 8.97 -7.72 -5.79
CA LEU A 438 9.30 -7.39 -7.18
C LEU A 438 8.11 -6.89 -7.99
N GLY A 439 6.90 -7.23 -7.57
CA GLY A 439 5.66 -6.68 -8.11
C GLY A 439 5.60 -5.16 -8.04
N SER A 440 6.15 -4.52 -7.00
CA SER A 440 6.22 -3.06 -6.91
C SER A 440 7.09 -2.44 -8.02
N VAL A 441 8.19 -3.11 -8.39
CA VAL A 441 9.04 -2.68 -9.53
C VAL A 441 8.30 -2.84 -10.85
N ILE A 442 7.59 -3.96 -11.03
CA ILE A 442 6.79 -4.20 -12.25
C ILE A 442 5.70 -3.14 -12.39
N LEU A 443 4.97 -2.82 -11.31
CA LEU A 443 3.95 -1.76 -11.31
C LEU A 443 4.54 -0.39 -11.65
N CYS A 444 5.71 -0.06 -11.11
CA CYS A 444 6.42 1.17 -11.45
C CYS A 444 6.71 1.25 -12.96
N LEU A 445 7.25 0.19 -13.55
CA LEU A 445 7.55 0.12 -14.99
C LEU A 445 6.29 0.23 -15.85
N MET A 446 5.22 -0.47 -15.46
CA MET A 446 3.94 -0.43 -16.17
C MET A 446 3.33 0.96 -16.14
N TYR A 447 3.35 1.63 -14.98
CA TYR A 447 2.87 3.01 -14.86
C TYR A 447 3.63 3.95 -15.81
N VAL A 448 4.97 3.88 -15.82
CA VAL A 448 5.78 4.72 -16.71
C VAL A 448 5.47 4.42 -18.18
N LEU A 449 5.29 3.16 -18.56
CA LEU A 449 4.89 2.77 -19.91
C LEU A 449 3.51 3.33 -20.30
N GLU A 450 2.52 3.26 -19.40
CA GLU A 450 1.18 3.84 -19.62
C GLU A 450 1.25 5.37 -19.75
N TYR A 451 2.04 6.02 -18.90
CA TYR A 451 2.26 7.46 -18.96
C TYR A 451 2.89 7.87 -20.30
N ASP A 452 3.92 7.16 -20.75
CA ASP A 452 4.58 7.42 -22.05
C ASP A 452 3.61 7.20 -23.21
N LEU A 453 2.80 6.15 -23.19
CA LEU A 453 1.73 5.94 -24.16
C LEU A 453 0.75 7.11 -24.19
N ALA A 454 0.35 7.60 -23.03
CA ALA A 454 -0.57 8.73 -22.92
C ALA A 454 0.04 10.05 -23.39
N VAL A 455 1.28 10.35 -22.96
CA VAL A 455 1.92 11.67 -23.19
C VAL A 455 2.60 11.74 -24.55
N ARG A 456 3.45 10.78 -24.88
CA ARG A 456 4.42 10.85 -25.98
C ARG A 456 3.90 10.23 -27.27
N HIS A 457 3.14 9.14 -27.15
CA HIS A 457 2.71 8.33 -28.28
C HIS A 457 1.26 8.55 -28.72
N SER A 458 0.53 9.41 -28.04
CA SER A 458 -0.84 9.79 -28.46
C SER A 458 -0.88 10.43 -29.87
N GLY A 459 0.25 11.00 -30.34
CA GLY A 459 0.43 11.47 -31.72
C GLY A 459 0.59 10.36 -32.76
N LEU A 460 1.01 9.15 -32.38
CA LEU A 460 1.10 7.99 -33.28
C LEU A 460 -0.25 7.63 -33.88
N ILE A 461 -1.31 7.72 -33.07
CA ILE A 461 -2.69 7.46 -33.51
C ILE A 461 -3.16 8.50 -34.54
N GLY A 462 -2.59 9.71 -34.51
CA GLY A 462 -2.92 10.82 -35.43
C GLY A 462 -2.04 10.92 -36.69
N ARG A 463 -0.72 10.74 -36.58
CA ARG A 463 0.22 10.92 -37.68
C ARG A 463 0.28 9.74 -38.65
N HIS A 464 0.14 8.53 -38.16
CA HIS A 464 0.05 7.34 -39.02
C HIS A 464 -1.22 7.28 -39.87
N LYS A 465 -2.24 8.12 -39.61
CA LYS A 465 -3.38 8.24 -40.55
C LYS A 465 -2.96 8.70 -41.95
N LYS A 466 -1.88 9.48 -42.13
CA LYS A 466 -1.39 9.88 -43.45
C LYS A 466 -0.44 8.86 -44.06
N GLY A 467 0.54 8.34 -43.35
CA GLY A 467 1.48 7.34 -43.87
C GLY A 467 0.88 5.91 -43.94
N LEU A 468 0.17 5.49 -42.92
CA LEU A 468 -0.53 4.20 -42.88
C LEU A 468 -1.72 4.17 -43.88
N ARG A 469 -2.39 5.31 -44.14
CA ARG A 469 -3.41 5.35 -45.21
C ARG A 469 -2.82 5.01 -46.57
N GLY A 470 -1.64 5.49 -46.90
CA GLY A 470 -0.97 5.08 -48.13
C GLY A 470 -0.59 3.59 -48.16
N TRP A 471 -0.17 3.03 -47.03
CA TRP A 471 0.27 1.65 -46.94
C TRP A 471 -0.89 0.68 -46.71
N ILE A 472 -1.99 1.08 -46.05
CA ILE A 472 -3.20 0.28 -45.79
C ILE A 472 -4.17 0.29 -46.99
N GLN A 473 -4.07 1.29 -47.90
CA GLN A 473 -4.94 1.32 -49.07
C GLN A 473 -4.71 0.16 -50.07
N THR A 474 -3.61 -0.57 -49.90
CA THR A 474 -3.22 -1.62 -50.86
C THR A 474 -3.69 -3.04 -50.55
N SER A 475 -4.36 -3.34 -49.40
CA SER A 475 -4.88 -4.69 -49.16
C SER A 475 -6.07 -4.75 -48.23
N HIS A 476 -7.21 -5.23 -48.74
CA HIS A 476 -8.42 -5.53 -47.97
C HIS A 476 -8.19 -6.54 -46.83
N LYS A 477 -7.23 -7.46 -46.95
CA LYS A 477 -6.86 -8.45 -45.91
C LYS A 477 -6.23 -7.80 -44.70
N LYS A 478 -5.36 -6.75 -44.85
CA LYS A 478 -4.74 -6.00 -43.73
C LYS A 478 -5.76 -5.19 -42.95
N LYS A 479 -6.77 -4.59 -43.61
CA LYS A 479 -7.86 -3.88 -42.91
C LYS A 479 -8.65 -4.81 -41.99
N ARG A 480 -8.93 -6.05 -42.44
CA ARG A 480 -9.62 -7.07 -41.64
C ARG A 480 -8.75 -7.51 -40.45
N PHE A 481 -7.45 -7.73 -40.66
CA PHE A 481 -6.52 -8.14 -39.59
C PHE A 481 -6.42 -7.07 -38.51
N ILE A 482 -6.20 -5.79 -38.84
CA ILE A 482 -6.14 -4.67 -37.86
C ILE A 482 -7.48 -4.52 -37.11
N LYS A 483 -8.60 -4.70 -37.83
CA LYS A 483 -9.92 -4.67 -37.21
C LYS A 483 -10.12 -5.85 -36.26
N ALA A 484 -9.73 -7.06 -36.63
CA ALA A 484 -9.78 -8.26 -35.79
C ALA A 484 -8.88 -8.16 -34.57
N THR A 485 -7.64 -7.65 -34.71
CA THR A 485 -6.72 -7.42 -33.60
C THR A 485 -7.26 -6.38 -32.61
N LYS A 486 -7.88 -5.29 -33.14
CA LYS A 486 -8.50 -4.24 -32.33
C LYS A 486 -9.71 -4.78 -31.54
N TYR A 487 -10.57 -5.57 -32.16
CA TYR A 487 -11.71 -6.18 -31.49
C TYR A 487 -11.28 -7.33 -30.56
N GLY A 488 -10.25 -8.09 -30.91
CA GLY A 488 -9.67 -9.11 -30.06
C GLY A 488 -9.06 -8.52 -28.79
N LEU A 489 -8.32 -7.40 -28.88
CA LEU A 489 -7.80 -6.66 -27.73
C LEU A 489 -8.92 -6.12 -26.83
N VAL A 490 -9.97 -5.53 -27.41
CA VAL A 490 -11.12 -5.04 -26.64
C VAL A 490 -11.86 -6.19 -25.96
N ALA A 491 -12.10 -7.29 -26.66
CA ALA A 491 -12.76 -8.48 -26.12
C ALA A 491 -11.92 -9.12 -25.00
N LEU A 492 -10.60 -9.25 -25.18
CA LEU A 492 -9.68 -9.77 -24.17
C LEU A 492 -9.70 -8.90 -22.92
N THR A 493 -9.74 -7.59 -23.07
CA THR A 493 -9.77 -6.65 -21.94
C THR A 493 -11.09 -6.70 -21.20
N VAL A 494 -12.21 -6.77 -21.92
CA VAL A 494 -13.54 -6.94 -21.30
C VAL A 494 -13.58 -8.25 -20.52
N LEU A 495 -13.07 -9.35 -21.10
CA LEU A 495 -13.00 -10.66 -20.45
C LEU A 495 -12.11 -10.60 -19.19
N LEU A 496 -10.93 -9.99 -19.27
CA LEU A 496 -10.03 -9.82 -18.13
C LEU A 496 -10.67 -8.92 -17.05
N SER A 497 -11.34 -7.84 -17.44
CA SER A 497 -12.03 -6.94 -16.49
C SER A 497 -13.21 -7.63 -15.81
N VAL A 498 -14.01 -8.38 -16.55
CA VAL A 498 -15.13 -9.17 -15.99
C VAL A 498 -14.59 -10.29 -15.10
N GLY A 499 -13.55 -10.99 -15.53
CA GLY A 499 -12.88 -12.01 -14.72
C GLY A 499 -12.32 -11.43 -13.42
N SER A 500 -11.67 -10.26 -13.48
CA SER A 500 -11.16 -9.55 -12.31
C SER A 500 -12.27 -9.12 -11.35
N LEU A 501 -13.35 -8.55 -11.87
CA LEU A 501 -14.52 -8.19 -11.06
C LEU A 501 -15.15 -9.43 -10.41
N LEU A 502 -15.36 -10.52 -11.16
CA LEU A 502 -15.89 -11.76 -10.61
C LEU A 502 -14.97 -12.35 -9.54
N TYR A 503 -13.65 -12.26 -9.69
CA TYR A 503 -12.69 -12.70 -8.68
C TYR A 503 -12.73 -11.82 -7.43
N ILE A 504 -12.80 -10.49 -7.57
CA ILE A 504 -12.98 -9.55 -6.47
C ILE A 504 -14.26 -9.88 -5.68
N PHE A 505 -15.35 -10.20 -6.36
CA PHE A 505 -16.60 -10.65 -5.73
C PHE A 505 -16.53 -12.06 -5.11
N ARG A 506 -15.70 -12.95 -5.66
CA ARG A 506 -15.49 -14.32 -5.14
C ARG A 506 -14.39 -14.41 -4.09
N GLY A 507 -13.45 -13.47 -4.07
CA GLY A 507 -12.33 -13.41 -3.13
C GLY A 507 -12.79 -13.10 -1.71
N LYS A 508 -13.61 -13.98 -1.13
CA LYS A 508 -13.77 -14.05 0.32
C LYS A 508 -12.47 -14.62 0.85
N GLU A 509 -11.65 -13.77 1.44
CA GLU A 509 -10.58 -14.23 2.31
C GLU A 509 -11.21 -15.12 3.38
N LYS A 510 -10.65 -16.29 3.50
CA LYS A 510 -11.15 -17.35 4.34
C LYS A 510 -10.64 -17.19 5.78
N ILE A 511 -11.08 -16.17 6.47
CA ILE A 511 -11.34 -16.44 7.86
C ILE A 511 -12.70 -17.12 7.88
N THR A 512 -12.73 -18.36 8.28
CA THR A 512 -13.98 -19.05 8.46
C THR A 512 -14.77 -18.28 9.53
N ALA A 513 -16.06 -18.07 9.33
CA ALA A 513 -16.90 -17.42 10.33
C ALA A 513 -16.67 -17.96 11.77
N PRO A 514 -16.38 -19.28 11.99
CA PRO A 514 -15.97 -19.82 13.28
C PRO A 514 -14.72 -19.19 13.90
N ASP A 515 -13.68 -18.87 13.09
CA ASP A 515 -12.45 -18.26 13.63
C ASP A 515 -12.70 -16.84 14.12
N PHE A 516 -13.60 -16.09 13.47
CA PHE A 516 -14.01 -14.74 13.91
C PHE A 516 -14.79 -14.80 15.23
N VAL A 517 -15.75 -15.70 15.33
CA VAL A 517 -16.54 -15.89 16.55
C VAL A 517 -15.62 -16.27 17.71
N GLN A 518 -14.71 -17.21 17.51
CA GLN A 518 -13.77 -17.63 18.53
C GLN A 518 -12.81 -16.50 18.96
N ALA A 519 -12.30 -15.69 18.02
CA ALA A 519 -11.46 -14.55 18.36
C ALA A 519 -12.21 -13.48 19.16
N SER A 520 -13.47 -13.23 18.81
CA SER A 520 -14.35 -12.32 19.57
C SER A 520 -14.66 -12.85 20.96
N ASP A 521 -14.97 -14.15 21.09
CA ASP A 521 -15.23 -14.79 22.39
C ASP A 521 -13.99 -14.71 23.32
N ILE A 522 -12.77 -14.89 22.76
CA ILE A 522 -11.51 -14.72 23.51
C ILE A 522 -11.34 -13.27 23.95
N ALA A 523 -11.57 -12.31 23.02
CA ALA A 523 -11.46 -10.90 23.32
C ALA A 523 -12.47 -10.46 24.40
N ASP A 524 -13.73 -10.85 24.25
CA ASP A 524 -14.79 -10.57 25.23
C ASP A 524 -14.48 -11.16 26.60
N SER A 525 -13.93 -12.37 26.65
CA SER A 525 -13.51 -13.01 27.91
C SER A 525 -12.39 -12.24 28.59
N LEU A 526 -11.41 -11.74 27.83
CA LEU A 526 -10.35 -10.88 28.36
C LEU A 526 -10.91 -9.56 28.89
N LEU A 527 -11.78 -8.89 28.12
CA LEU A 527 -12.40 -7.62 28.52
C LEU A 527 -13.22 -7.73 29.83
N HIS A 528 -13.93 -8.83 30.00
CA HIS A 528 -14.72 -9.04 31.21
C HIS A 528 -13.90 -9.45 32.42
N SER A 529 -12.76 -10.08 32.20
CA SER A 529 -11.96 -10.69 33.26
C SER A 529 -10.76 -9.87 33.70
N VAL A 530 -10.17 -9.07 32.80
CA VAL A 530 -8.94 -8.31 33.07
C VAL A 530 -9.30 -6.93 33.65
N GLU A 531 -8.55 -6.47 34.64
CA GLU A 531 -8.66 -5.11 35.15
C GLU A 531 -7.92 -4.15 34.20
N THR A 532 -8.66 -3.45 33.37
CA THR A 532 -8.13 -2.42 32.48
C THR A 532 -8.21 -1.05 33.17
N GLY A 533 -7.10 -0.33 33.17
CA GLY A 533 -7.01 1.06 33.65
C GLY A 533 -6.51 1.99 32.54
N ASP A 534 -6.02 3.17 32.90
CA ASP A 534 -5.40 4.12 31.95
C ASP A 534 -4.05 3.63 31.38
N LYS A 535 -3.52 2.52 31.92
CA LYS A 535 -2.26 1.90 31.48
C LYS A 535 -2.53 0.69 30.61
N LEU A 536 -1.59 0.41 29.69
CA LEU A 536 -1.58 -0.82 28.93
C LEU A 536 -1.49 -2.03 29.86
N THR A 537 -2.35 -2.98 29.65
CA THR A 537 -2.34 -4.28 30.33
C THR A 537 -1.73 -5.32 29.39
N ASP A 538 -0.64 -5.94 29.82
CA ASP A 538 0.09 -6.93 29.03
C ASP A 538 -0.41 -8.34 29.32
N VAL A 539 -0.89 -9.03 28.28
CA VAL A 539 -1.45 -10.38 28.37
C VAL A 539 -0.66 -11.36 27.50
N TYR A 540 -0.33 -12.50 28.07
CA TYR A 540 0.18 -13.65 27.33
C TYR A 540 -0.99 -14.55 26.94
N LEU A 541 -1.20 -14.80 25.65
CA LEU A 541 -2.33 -15.58 25.15
C LEU A 541 -1.87 -16.94 24.62
N CYS A 542 -2.34 -18.02 25.25
CA CYS A 542 -2.12 -19.41 24.84
C CYS A 542 -3.36 -19.96 24.13
N ILE A 543 -3.20 -20.37 22.86
CA ILE A 543 -4.27 -20.96 22.05
C ILE A 543 -3.85 -22.40 21.68
N PRO A 544 -4.55 -23.45 22.12
CA PRO A 544 -4.23 -24.82 21.78
C PRO A 544 -4.62 -25.18 20.33
N GLY A 545 -3.89 -26.10 19.70
CA GLY A 545 -4.23 -26.70 18.41
C GLY A 545 -3.29 -26.40 17.26
N ASP A 546 -3.76 -26.41 16.00
CA ASP A 546 -2.95 -26.22 14.79
C ASP A 546 -2.30 -24.82 14.76
N CYS A 547 -0.99 -24.80 14.65
CA CYS A 547 -0.14 -23.61 14.60
C CYS A 547 -0.68 -22.50 13.67
N LYS A 548 -1.02 -22.82 12.42
CA LYS A 548 -1.50 -21.82 11.44
C LYS A 548 -2.85 -21.24 11.79
N ARG A 549 -3.73 -22.01 12.43
CA ARG A 549 -5.03 -21.54 12.92
C ARG A 549 -4.85 -20.65 14.14
N ASN A 550 -4.01 -21.08 15.06
CA ASN A 550 -3.72 -20.35 16.30
C ASN A 550 -3.12 -18.97 16.01
N GLU A 551 -2.20 -18.91 15.07
CA GLU A 551 -1.59 -17.65 14.62
C GLU A 551 -2.65 -16.65 14.12
N ARG A 552 -3.62 -17.10 13.33
CA ARG A 552 -4.72 -16.23 12.86
C ARG A 552 -5.64 -15.77 14.00
N LEU A 553 -6.01 -16.68 14.89
CA LEU A 553 -6.83 -16.35 16.05
C LEU A 553 -6.13 -15.34 16.96
N HIS A 554 -4.86 -15.56 17.25
CA HIS A 554 -4.03 -14.65 18.05
C HIS A 554 -4.01 -13.25 17.46
N HIS A 555 -3.76 -13.12 16.16
CA HIS A 555 -3.71 -11.80 15.50
C HIS A 555 -5.07 -11.12 15.42
N ARG A 556 -6.14 -11.89 15.21
CA ARG A 556 -7.48 -11.32 15.20
C ARG A 556 -7.89 -10.86 16.59
N THR A 557 -7.64 -11.65 17.62
CA THR A 557 -7.88 -11.27 19.02
C THR A 557 -7.08 -9.99 19.38
N TYR A 558 -5.80 -9.94 19.02
CA TYR A 558 -4.99 -8.73 19.17
C TYR A 558 -5.63 -7.52 18.49
N PHE A 559 -6.07 -7.68 17.25
CA PHE A 559 -6.68 -6.61 16.48
C PHE A 559 -7.98 -6.09 17.11
N GLU A 560 -8.81 -7.00 17.68
CA GLU A 560 -10.03 -6.63 18.41
C GLU A 560 -9.71 -5.81 19.68
N LEU A 561 -8.65 -6.14 20.38
CA LEU A 561 -8.29 -5.55 21.67
C LEU A 561 -7.47 -4.25 21.60
N ILE A 562 -7.09 -3.78 20.40
CA ILE A 562 -6.27 -2.57 20.25
C ILE A 562 -6.90 -1.34 20.94
N ASP A 563 -8.22 -1.19 20.89
CA ASP A 563 -8.96 -0.05 21.44
C ASP A 563 -9.25 -0.18 22.95
N GLU A 564 -8.90 -1.29 23.58
CA GLU A 564 -9.24 -1.59 24.97
C GLU A 564 -8.06 -1.54 25.94
N HIS A 565 -6.94 -0.97 25.52
CA HIS A 565 -5.69 -0.89 26.32
C HIS A 565 -5.12 -2.26 26.71
N ILE A 566 -5.46 -3.32 26.00
CA ILE A 566 -4.91 -4.66 26.20
C ILE A 566 -3.92 -4.96 25.07
N ARG A 567 -2.68 -5.26 25.47
CA ARG A 567 -1.61 -5.63 24.55
C ARG A 567 -1.31 -7.13 24.68
N ILE A 568 -1.51 -7.86 23.59
CA ILE A 568 -1.12 -9.27 23.54
C ILE A 568 0.39 -9.37 23.31
N LYS A 569 1.10 -9.99 24.24
CA LYS A 569 2.53 -10.31 24.15
C LYS A 569 2.78 -11.64 23.43
N ASN A 570 4.01 -11.94 23.11
CA ASN A 570 4.53 -13.26 22.71
C ASN A 570 4.01 -13.89 21.42
N PHE A 571 3.86 -13.12 20.40
CA PHE A 571 3.39 -13.56 19.09
C PHE A 571 4.04 -14.85 18.53
N TYR A 572 5.30 -15.10 18.80
CA TYR A 572 6.06 -16.24 18.25
C TYR A 572 6.11 -17.48 19.15
N LEU A 573 5.89 -17.37 20.45
CA LEU A 573 6.06 -18.48 21.40
C LEU A 573 4.82 -19.36 21.58
N THR A 574 3.64 -18.85 21.24
CA THR A 574 2.38 -19.63 21.32
C THR A 574 2.36 -20.84 20.40
N THR A 575 3.10 -20.83 19.32
CA THR A 575 3.17 -21.93 18.36
C THR A 575 4.04 -23.08 18.85
N ASP A 576 5.05 -22.78 19.66
CA ASP A 576 5.99 -23.79 20.16
C ASP A 576 5.42 -24.54 21.37
N ILE A 577 4.61 -23.86 22.21
CA ILE A 577 3.98 -24.46 23.39
C ILE A 577 2.86 -25.45 23.01
N THR A 578 2.25 -25.29 21.85
CA THR A 578 1.02 -26.04 21.48
C THR A 578 1.21 -27.14 20.45
N SER A 579 2.34 -27.20 19.74
CA SER A 579 2.48 -28.09 18.58
C SER A 579 3.34 -29.34 18.78
N SER A 580 4.11 -29.46 19.89
CA SER A 580 5.01 -30.61 20.05
C SER A 580 5.55 -30.86 21.46
N GLY A 581 4.83 -30.39 22.51
CA GLY A 581 5.40 -30.34 23.87
C GLY A 581 6.58 -29.38 23.87
N SER A 582 6.43 -28.18 24.36
CA SER A 582 7.41 -27.08 24.22
C SER A 582 8.78 -27.38 24.85
N GLY A 583 8.89 -28.45 25.61
CA GLY A 583 10.05 -28.74 26.44
C GLY A 583 10.34 -27.69 27.51
N TYR A 584 9.43 -26.72 27.73
CA TYR A 584 9.54 -25.76 28.82
C TYR A 584 8.97 -26.33 30.10
N SER A 585 9.74 -26.31 31.18
CA SER A 585 9.19 -26.57 32.51
C SER A 585 8.29 -25.40 32.93
N SER A 586 7.34 -25.68 33.86
CA SER A 586 6.46 -24.63 34.44
C SER A 586 7.26 -23.44 34.99
N GLY A 587 8.43 -23.68 35.57
CA GLY A 587 9.32 -22.63 36.05
C GLY A 587 9.90 -21.75 34.94
N GLN A 588 10.31 -22.35 33.79
CA GLN A 588 10.78 -21.62 32.63
C GLN A 588 9.66 -20.79 32.00
N PHE A 589 8.43 -21.33 31.95
CA PHE A 589 7.29 -20.60 31.46
C PHE A 589 6.99 -19.36 32.31
N ILE A 590 7.00 -19.50 33.65
CA ILE A 590 6.83 -18.35 34.57
C ILE A 590 7.95 -17.33 34.36
N ASP A 591 9.20 -17.76 34.15
CA ASP A 591 10.31 -16.85 33.89
C ASP A 591 10.13 -16.05 32.59
N ILE A 592 9.59 -16.66 31.55
CA ILE A 592 9.22 -15.98 30.31
C ILE A 592 8.14 -14.91 30.57
N LEU A 593 7.06 -15.26 31.29
CA LEU A 593 5.99 -14.30 31.62
C LEU A 593 6.51 -13.08 32.40
N ILE A 594 7.44 -13.32 33.31
CA ILE A 594 8.06 -12.24 34.13
C ILE A 594 9.02 -11.41 33.26
N ALA A 595 9.84 -12.04 32.42
CA ALA A 595 10.78 -11.35 31.54
C ALA A 595 10.06 -10.47 30.52
N ASP A 596 8.91 -10.91 30.03
CA ASP A 596 8.04 -10.18 29.10
C ASP A 596 7.17 -9.13 29.82
N HIS A 597 7.25 -9.03 31.16
CA HIS A 597 6.43 -8.12 31.96
C HIS A 597 4.93 -8.31 31.78
N CYS A 598 4.47 -9.57 31.63
CA CYS A 598 3.05 -9.87 31.49
C CYS A 598 2.31 -9.67 32.84
N ASP A 599 1.15 -9.02 32.76
CA ASP A 599 0.24 -8.84 33.92
C ASP A 599 -0.63 -10.07 34.09
N TYR A 600 -1.04 -10.68 32.95
CA TYR A 600 -1.92 -11.85 32.91
C TYR A 600 -1.45 -12.86 31.87
N VAL A 601 -1.85 -14.11 32.08
CA VAL A 601 -1.82 -15.18 31.07
C VAL A 601 -3.21 -15.76 30.91
N MET A 602 -3.63 -15.94 29.65
CA MET A 602 -4.90 -16.56 29.30
C MET A 602 -4.68 -17.82 28.49
N PHE A 603 -5.34 -18.89 28.88
CA PHE A 603 -5.46 -20.12 28.10
C PHE A 603 -6.85 -20.12 27.45
N SER A 604 -6.94 -20.00 26.13
CA SER A 604 -8.21 -20.03 25.40
C SER A 604 -8.85 -21.43 25.41
N GLY A 605 -8.08 -22.45 25.79
CA GLY A 605 -8.50 -23.81 26.04
C GLY A 605 -7.40 -24.58 26.73
N ILE A 606 -7.77 -25.53 27.59
CA ILE A 606 -6.85 -26.46 28.27
C ILE A 606 -6.90 -27.79 27.52
N SER A 607 -5.90 -28.05 26.65
CA SER A 607 -5.71 -29.36 26.03
C SER A 607 -5.06 -30.35 27.01
N GLU A 608 -5.10 -31.67 26.71
CA GLU A 608 -4.40 -32.68 27.48
C GLU A 608 -2.90 -32.35 27.58
N ASP A 609 -2.27 -31.90 26.49
CA ASP A 609 -0.86 -31.55 26.47
C ASP A 609 -0.54 -30.36 27.38
N ILE A 610 -1.33 -29.29 27.33
CA ILE A 610 -1.19 -28.12 28.22
C ILE A 610 -1.39 -28.54 29.68
N TYR A 611 -2.40 -29.37 29.97
CA TYR A 611 -2.66 -29.84 31.31
C TYR A 611 -1.50 -30.69 31.84
N HIS A 612 -0.97 -31.61 31.05
CA HIS A 612 0.18 -32.45 31.47
C HIS A 612 1.46 -31.64 31.67
N GLU A 613 1.70 -30.66 30.87
CA GLU A 613 2.93 -29.83 30.89
C GLU A 613 2.92 -28.84 32.07
N PHE A 614 1.76 -28.25 32.39
CA PHE A 614 1.63 -27.15 33.35
C PHE A 614 0.69 -27.47 34.56
N SER A 615 0.37 -28.74 34.80
CA SER A 615 -0.56 -29.14 35.87
C SER A 615 -0.17 -28.63 37.25
N ASP A 616 1.12 -28.48 37.53
CA ASP A 616 1.68 -27.96 38.77
C ASP A 616 1.42 -26.48 39.03
N ILE A 617 1.16 -25.69 37.98
CA ILE A 617 0.90 -24.25 38.08
C ILE A 617 -0.55 -23.88 37.75
N LEU A 618 -1.28 -24.75 37.03
CA LEU A 618 -2.66 -24.46 36.63
C LEU A 618 -3.69 -24.63 37.79
N GLY A 619 -3.35 -25.40 38.85
CA GLY A 619 -4.25 -25.64 39.97
C GLY A 619 -5.51 -26.45 39.59
N ASP A 620 -6.64 -26.10 40.19
CA ASP A 620 -7.92 -26.81 39.98
C ASP A 620 -8.56 -26.42 38.64
N VAL A 621 -8.00 -26.93 37.52
CA VAL A 621 -8.50 -26.75 36.16
C VAL A 621 -8.71 -28.11 35.53
N SER A 622 -9.72 -28.23 34.68
CA SER A 622 -10.01 -29.47 33.96
C SER A 622 -9.62 -29.37 32.47
N VAL A 623 -9.25 -30.50 31.88
CA VAL A 623 -9.07 -30.60 30.43
C VAL A 623 -10.40 -30.26 29.75
N GLY A 624 -10.33 -29.39 28.72
CA GLY A 624 -11.49 -28.89 28.00
C GLY A 624 -12.05 -27.57 28.56
N GLU A 625 -11.55 -27.08 29.68
CA GLU A 625 -11.93 -25.75 30.18
C GLU A 625 -11.37 -24.68 29.26
N SER A 626 -12.18 -23.63 28.96
CA SER A 626 -11.83 -22.57 28.02
C SER A 626 -11.79 -21.21 28.69
N ASN A 627 -10.99 -20.32 28.14
CA ASN A 627 -10.85 -18.93 28.55
C ASN A 627 -10.44 -18.75 30.01
N VAL A 628 -9.50 -19.59 30.48
CA VAL A 628 -8.99 -19.54 31.86
C VAL A 628 -7.89 -18.48 31.96
N ILE A 629 -8.04 -17.57 32.93
CA ILE A 629 -7.13 -16.44 33.11
C ILE A 629 -6.40 -16.53 34.43
N TYR A 630 -5.13 -16.25 34.43
CA TYR A 630 -4.26 -16.18 35.60
C TYR A 630 -3.59 -14.82 35.69
N ARG A 631 -3.44 -14.30 36.90
CA ARG A 631 -2.61 -13.13 37.19
C ARG A 631 -1.16 -13.56 37.37
N VAL A 632 -0.23 -12.89 36.75
CA VAL A 632 1.20 -13.16 36.90
C VAL A 632 1.73 -12.43 38.13
N ASN A 633 2.34 -13.18 39.07
CA ASN A 633 2.95 -12.62 40.25
C ASN A 633 4.47 -12.73 40.18
N ALA A 634 5.13 -11.63 39.75
CA ALA A 634 6.58 -11.60 39.58
C ALA A 634 7.34 -11.78 40.93
N LYS A 635 6.75 -11.39 42.08
CA LYS A 635 7.41 -11.47 43.37
C LYS A 635 7.45 -12.90 43.91
N SER A 636 6.34 -13.62 43.82
CA SER A 636 6.23 -15.03 44.21
C SER A 636 6.68 -16.01 43.13
N ARG A 637 6.92 -15.56 41.93
CA ARG A 637 7.18 -16.37 40.72
C ARG A 637 6.09 -17.44 40.56
N SER A 638 4.84 -16.99 40.53
CA SER A 638 3.65 -17.83 40.38
C SER A 638 2.63 -17.21 39.45
N ILE A 639 1.68 -18.03 39.00
CA ILE A 639 0.46 -17.56 38.39
C ILE A 639 -0.71 -17.94 39.32
N ASP A 640 -1.61 -17.00 39.55
CA ASP A 640 -2.75 -17.19 40.42
C ASP A 640 -4.03 -17.11 39.59
N ARG A 641 -4.92 -18.13 39.67
CA ARG A 641 -6.19 -18.12 38.93
C ARG A 641 -6.97 -16.87 39.25
N PHE A 642 -7.31 -16.13 38.22
CA PHE A 642 -8.00 -14.85 38.35
C PHE A 642 -9.48 -15.01 37.97
N ASN A 643 -10.36 -14.88 38.97
CA ASN A 643 -11.80 -14.80 38.76
C ASN A 643 -12.23 -13.39 39.20
N LYS A 644 -12.65 -12.56 38.25
CA LYS A 644 -13.28 -11.27 38.59
C LYS A 644 -14.58 -11.56 39.36
N GLN A 645 -14.63 -11.18 40.63
CA GLN A 645 -15.84 -11.28 41.45
C GLN A 645 -16.94 -10.33 40.95
#